data_d8556dacf0b32883d5bb4d246483eb60
#
_entry.id   d8556dacf0b32883d5bb4d246483eb60
#
_cell.length_a   1.000
_cell.length_b   1.000
_cell.length_c   1.000
_cell.angle_alpha   90.00
_cell.angle_beta   90.00
_cell.angle_gamma   90.00
#
_symmetry.space_group_name_H-M   'P 1'
#
loop_
_entity.id
_entity.type
_entity.pdbx_description
1 polymer ?
#
loop_
_entity_poly.entity_id
_entity_poly.type
_entity_poly.pdbx_seq_one_letter_code
_entity_poly.pdbx_strand_id
1 'polypeptide(L)'
;MTVKIYLLILNLLFLIVQSGFSENDPTKSATISGFVRDAKNGETLTGAVIYAKENPAVGITTNSYGYFSLTLPTGNYSLIVQFLGYKTKIIPLELKENIKVSFDMEEESIALKEITITGEKNNNNVVQSELISKINVKEIQNIPVILGEKDILKTIQLLPGVTPAGEGNAGFYVRGGGVDQNLILLDEAPVYNPSHLLGFFSTFNSDAIKDITLYKGGFPAEYGGRLSSVVDIKMNEGNNKVYHVSGGIGIIASRLAIEGPIFKNKGSFMIAARRTYADLFLRLLSRKGADSTASKSTLYFYDLNMKVNYQFSEKDRLYFSCYLGRDNFNLGGSVGLNWGNVTATTRWNHIINDKIFSNTSLIFNKYSYNFNVAVGNRTMNVISQIQDWNLKEDLHYYLNSNNTIKFGFNSIYHTFVPSKVDSTTFFHVKPVDNRYALENALYISNEQTISPHLRATYGLRYSLFSSIGPGTVYTYDQAADVVDSATYPKGKIFNTYGGFEPRLLVNYIINDSSSIKVSYARTRQYIHLLSNTTSTTPFDLWVPSNINILPEIADQYTLGYFRNFSNNMYETSVEVYYKTLQNQIDYRNGANLILNNKVESQLVFGKGWGYGAEFLIRKKYGKLTGWISYTLSKTKRKFPDINGGNTFLAKQDRPNNIAIVGMYELNPRLTFSATWIFISGNVVTFPSGRYYVDGNIVPYYTERNGYRMPDYHRLDIGLTWQRKKTARFESNWNFSIYNVYARSNAYAINFQQDPNDPTKMQAVQLSLFRFVPAITYNFKF
;
A
#
# COMPACT_ATOMS: atom_id res chain seq x y z
N MET A 1 13.37 -31.86 -5.17
CA MET A 1 13.46 -30.84 -6.21
C MET A 1 13.88 -29.47 -5.63
N THR A 2 13.40 -29.07 -4.46
CA THR A 2 13.72 -27.79 -3.77
C THR A 2 15.21 -27.61 -3.42
N VAL A 3 15.90 -28.62 -2.87
CA VAL A 3 17.32 -28.52 -2.48
C VAL A 3 18.25 -28.27 -3.67
N LYS A 4 17.98 -28.89 -4.83
CA LYS A 4 18.76 -28.66 -6.05
C LYS A 4 18.64 -27.25 -6.60
N ILE A 5 17.46 -26.63 -6.47
CA ILE A 5 17.23 -25.25 -6.87
C ILE A 5 17.97 -24.29 -5.93
N TYR A 6 17.99 -24.55 -4.63
CA TYR A 6 18.77 -23.77 -3.66
C TYR A 6 20.27 -23.85 -3.91
N LEU A 7 20.79 -25.04 -4.24
CA LEU A 7 22.19 -25.21 -4.60
C LEU A 7 22.54 -24.54 -5.93
N LEU A 8 21.63 -24.53 -6.90
CA LEU A 8 21.83 -23.83 -8.18
C LEU A 8 21.85 -22.31 -7.98
N ILE A 9 20.94 -21.78 -7.17
CA ILE A 9 20.88 -20.36 -6.80
C ILE A 9 22.12 -19.95 -5.99
N LEU A 10 22.55 -20.79 -5.06
CA LEU A 10 23.75 -20.54 -4.25
C LEU A 10 25.02 -20.57 -5.11
N ASN A 11 25.14 -21.49 -6.06
CA ASN A 11 26.27 -21.53 -7.02
C ASN A 11 26.22 -20.34 -7.99
N LEU A 12 25.03 -19.93 -8.46
CA LEU A 12 24.89 -18.73 -9.29
C LEU A 12 25.27 -17.46 -8.52
N LEU A 13 24.86 -17.35 -7.25
CA LEU A 13 25.28 -16.28 -6.34
C LEU A 13 26.77 -16.30 -6.08
N PHE A 14 27.40 -17.47 -5.93
CA PHE A 14 28.83 -17.59 -5.71
C PHE A 14 29.65 -17.21 -6.96
N LEU A 15 29.19 -17.59 -8.16
CA LEU A 15 29.78 -17.18 -9.44
C LEU A 15 29.66 -15.66 -9.68
N ILE A 16 28.52 -15.06 -9.32
CA ILE A 16 28.29 -13.61 -9.44
C ILE A 16 29.19 -12.83 -8.45
N VAL A 17 29.41 -13.38 -7.25
CA VAL A 17 30.31 -12.76 -6.26
C VAL A 17 31.77 -12.84 -6.71
N GLN A 18 32.21 -13.93 -7.33
CA GLN A 18 33.58 -14.05 -7.83
C GLN A 18 33.87 -13.08 -9.01
N SER A 19 32.90 -12.80 -9.87
CA SER A 19 33.08 -11.84 -10.96
C SER A 19 33.13 -10.37 -10.49
N GLY A 20 32.78 -10.08 -9.24
CA GLY A 20 32.83 -8.72 -8.66
C GLY A 20 34.19 -8.31 -8.09
N PHE A 21 35.14 -9.23 -7.95
CA PHE A 21 36.52 -8.97 -7.48
C PHE A 21 37.53 -8.89 -8.63
N SER A 22 37.18 -8.24 -9.73
CA SER A 22 38.19 -7.85 -10.71
C SER A 22 39.02 -6.74 -10.09
N GLU A 23 40.31 -7.00 -9.86
CA GLU A 23 41.33 -6.02 -9.49
C GLU A 23 41.38 -4.93 -10.58
N ASN A 24 40.78 -3.79 -10.30
CA ASN A 24 41.00 -2.59 -11.11
C ASN A 24 42.29 -1.91 -10.67
N ASP A 25 43.07 -1.53 -11.65
CA ASP A 25 44.22 -0.65 -11.60
C ASP A 25 44.07 0.45 -10.52
N PRO A 26 45.10 0.77 -9.69
CA PRO A 26 45.01 1.73 -8.60
C PRO A 26 45.02 3.19 -9.06
N THR A 27 44.16 3.56 -10.00
CA THR A 27 43.81 4.97 -10.22
C THR A 27 43.18 5.49 -8.95
N LYS A 28 43.76 6.55 -8.35
CA LYS A 28 43.16 7.22 -7.18
C LYS A 28 41.66 7.48 -7.47
N SER A 29 40.79 6.96 -6.65
CA SER A 29 39.36 7.22 -6.76
C SER A 29 38.90 8.11 -5.61
N ALA A 30 37.92 8.96 -5.87
CA ALA A 30 37.33 9.84 -4.89
C ALA A 30 35.78 9.77 -4.94
N THR A 31 35.13 10.10 -3.85
CA THR A 31 33.71 9.98 -3.68
C THR A 31 33.01 11.33 -3.63
N ILE A 32 31.95 11.50 -4.41
CA ILE A 32 31.04 12.64 -4.39
C ILE A 32 29.79 12.22 -3.65
N SER A 33 29.46 12.87 -2.54
CA SER A 33 28.31 12.51 -1.72
C SER A 33 27.48 13.73 -1.31
N GLY A 34 26.18 13.53 -1.05
CA GLY A 34 25.28 14.60 -0.63
C GLY A 34 23.82 14.32 -0.89
N PHE A 35 23.02 15.37 -0.93
CA PHE A 35 21.57 15.30 -1.13
C PHE A 35 21.14 15.99 -2.43
N VAL A 36 20.10 15.45 -3.06
CA VAL A 36 19.35 16.13 -4.11
C VAL A 36 18.06 16.66 -3.52
N ARG A 37 17.77 17.95 -3.70
CA ARG A 37 16.64 18.66 -3.08
C ARG A 37 15.86 19.47 -4.11
N ASP A 38 14.60 19.73 -3.82
CA ASP A 38 13.78 20.71 -4.52
C ASP A 38 14.23 22.13 -4.13
N ALA A 39 14.59 22.95 -5.12
CA ALA A 39 15.04 24.32 -4.91
C ALA A 39 13.97 25.23 -4.29
N LYS A 40 12.67 24.91 -4.45
CA LYS A 40 11.56 25.75 -4.01
C LYS A 40 11.20 25.54 -2.55
N ASN A 41 11.21 24.28 -2.08
CA ASN A 41 10.73 23.93 -0.74
C ASN A 41 11.82 23.27 0.13
N GLY A 42 12.96 22.84 -0.46
CA GLY A 42 14.08 22.19 0.23
C GLY A 42 13.86 20.72 0.55
N GLU A 43 12.77 20.09 0.08
CA GLU A 43 12.52 18.67 0.26
C GLU A 43 13.51 17.81 -0.51
N THR A 44 13.88 16.66 0.06
CA THR A 44 14.79 15.72 -0.60
C THR A 44 14.09 14.99 -1.75
N LEU A 45 14.77 14.76 -2.87
CA LEU A 45 14.27 14.08 -4.06
C LEU A 45 14.75 12.62 -4.10
N THR A 46 13.80 11.68 -3.94
CA THR A 46 14.05 10.24 -3.94
C THR A 46 14.10 9.69 -5.35
N GLY A 47 15.20 8.99 -5.72
CA GLY A 47 15.37 8.40 -7.04
C GLY A 47 15.82 9.41 -8.11
N ALA A 48 16.40 10.54 -7.72
CA ALA A 48 17.13 11.43 -8.64
C ALA A 48 18.39 10.72 -9.14
N VAL A 49 18.68 10.84 -10.42
CA VAL A 49 19.81 10.17 -11.08
C VAL A 49 20.99 11.11 -11.17
N ILE A 50 22.17 10.65 -10.76
CA ILE A 50 23.44 11.37 -10.84
C ILE A 50 24.44 10.51 -11.62
N TYR A 51 25.03 11.05 -12.67
CA TYR A 51 26.05 10.37 -13.47
C TYR A 51 27.05 11.34 -14.11
N ALA A 52 28.19 10.82 -14.50
CA ALA A 52 29.22 11.60 -15.25
C ALA A 52 28.88 11.57 -16.74
N LYS A 53 28.87 12.74 -17.42
CA LYS A 53 28.62 12.86 -18.85
C LYS A 53 29.64 12.07 -19.67
N GLU A 54 30.89 12.03 -19.21
CA GLU A 54 32.03 11.35 -19.82
C GLU A 54 31.90 9.83 -19.74
N ASN A 55 31.14 9.31 -18.75
CA ASN A 55 30.87 7.91 -18.59
C ASN A 55 29.39 7.69 -18.12
N PRO A 56 28.41 7.79 -19.02
CA PRO A 56 26.99 7.68 -18.67
C PRO A 56 26.58 6.32 -18.12
N ALA A 57 27.40 5.29 -18.31
CA ALA A 57 27.14 3.94 -17.77
C ALA A 57 27.36 3.89 -16.25
N VAL A 58 28.16 4.82 -15.70
CA VAL A 58 28.46 4.92 -14.27
C VAL A 58 27.62 6.03 -13.65
N GLY A 59 26.59 5.64 -12.91
CA GLY A 59 25.72 6.57 -12.24
C GLY A 59 25.05 5.93 -11.02
N ILE A 60 24.49 6.78 -10.17
CA ILE A 60 23.79 6.40 -8.95
C ILE A 60 22.42 7.09 -8.88
N THR A 61 21.49 6.48 -8.20
CA THR A 61 20.22 7.12 -7.83
C THR A 61 20.22 7.50 -6.36
N THR A 62 19.59 8.61 -6.02
CA THR A 62 19.38 8.95 -4.60
C THR A 62 18.54 7.86 -3.93
N ASN A 63 18.91 7.52 -2.71
CA ASN A 63 18.16 6.58 -1.88
C ASN A 63 16.78 7.13 -1.47
N SER A 64 16.03 6.36 -0.67
CA SER A 64 14.70 6.74 -0.17
C SER A 64 14.68 8.04 0.65
N TYR A 65 15.84 8.58 1.00
CA TYR A 65 16.03 9.78 1.80
C TYR A 65 16.66 10.93 1.03
N GLY A 66 16.86 10.75 -0.29
CA GLY A 66 17.45 11.76 -1.18
C GLY A 66 18.97 11.86 -1.11
N TYR A 67 19.66 10.95 -0.40
CA TYR A 67 21.10 10.87 -0.31
C TYR A 67 21.71 10.06 -1.46
N PHE A 68 22.87 10.47 -1.95
CA PHE A 68 23.66 9.75 -2.95
C PHE A 68 25.13 9.70 -2.54
N SER A 69 25.85 8.70 -3.06
CA SER A 69 27.28 8.59 -2.95
C SER A 69 27.83 7.92 -4.22
N LEU A 70 28.59 8.67 -5.01
CA LEU A 70 29.13 8.25 -6.30
C LEU A 70 30.64 8.27 -6.23
N THR A 71 31.30 7.13 -6.39
CA THR A 71 32.76 6.99 -6.41
C THR A 71 33.25 6.90 -7.86
N LEU A 72 34.15 7.79 -8.27
CA LEU A 72 34.76 7.85 -9.60
C LEU A 72 36.25 7.91 -9.49
N PRO A 73 37.03 7.53 -10.52
CA PRO A 73 38.45 7.88 -10.62
C PRO A 73 38.66 9.39 -10.49
N THR A 74 39.83 9.83 -10.00
CA THR A 74 40.15 11.26 -9.98
C THR A 74 40.27 11.81 -11.41
N GLY A 75 39.70 13.00 -11.66
CA GLY A 75 39.68 13.61 -13.00
C GLY A 75 38.67 14.75 -13.12
N ASN A 76 38.50 15.25 -14.33
CA ASN A 76 37.53 16.29 -14.66
C ASN A 76 36.24 15.66 -15.19
N TYR A 77 35.11 16.03 -14.61
CA TYR A 77 33.80 15.49 -14.95
C TYR A 77 32.77 16.59 -15.12
N SER A 78 31.79 16.32 -15.98
CA SER A 78 30.53 17.08 -16.04
C SER A 78 29.46 16.22 -15.41
N LEU A 79 29.12 16.45 -14.13
CA LEU A 79 28.06 15.73 -13.44
C LEU A 79 26.73 16.18 -13.96
N ILE A 80 25.87 15.19 -14.34
CA ILE A 80 24.51 15.42 -14.75
C ILE A 80 23.60 14.93 -13.61
N VAL A 81 22.71 15.82 -13.14
CA VAL A 81 21.68 15.51 -12.14
C VAL A 81 20.32 15.65 -12.80
N GLN A 82 19.53 14.59 -12.73
CA GLN A 82 18.21 14.50 -13.38
C GLN A 82 17.14 13.99 -12.42
N PHE A 83 15.97 14.60 -12.48
CA PHE A 83 14.77 14.11 -11.81
C PHE A 83 13.53 14.47 -12.64
N LEU A 84 12.53 13.58 -12.67
CA LEU A 84 11.31 13.77 -13.46
C LEU A 84 10.55 15.04 -13.05
N GLY A 85 10.24 15.92 -14.00
CA GLY A 85 9.57 17.20 -13.75
C GLY A 85 10.48 18.33 -13.28
N TYR A 86 11.82 18.14 -13.32
CA TYR A 86 12.82 19.12 -12.95
C TYR A 86 13.79 19.38 -14.09
N LYS A 87 14.33 20.59 -14.13
CA LYS A 87 15.38 20.96 -15.10
C LYS A 87 16.64 20.15 -14.86
N THR A 88 17.19 19.54 -15.89
CA THR A 88 18.50 18.87 -15.83
C THR A 88 19.59 19.86 -15.41
N LYS A 89 20.38 19.48 -14.40
CA LYS A 89 21.51 20.29 -13.94
C LYS A 89 22.82 19.66 -14.40
N ILE A 90 23.70 20.47 -15.01
CA ILE A 90 25.01 20.02 -15.46
C ILE A 90 26.06 20.85 -14.68
N ILE A 91 26.98 20.15 -14.00
CA ILE A 91 27.93 20.77 -13.09
C ILE A 91 29.33 20.29 -13.45
N PRO A 92 30.22 21.18 -13.94
CA PRO A 92 31.59 20.86 -14.13
C PRO A 92 32.29 20.69 -12.78
N LEU A 93 33.10 19.66 -12.63
CA LEU A 93 33.73 19.29 -11.37
C LEU A 93 35.13 18.71 -11.63
N GLU A 94 36.14 19.19 -10.92
CA GLU A 94 37.47 18.58 -10.83
C GLU A 94 37.52 17.72 -9.57
N LEU A 95 37.50 16.39 -9.73
CA LEU A 95 37.50 15.42 -8.64
C LEU A 95 38.93 15.01 -8.28
N LYS A 96 39.51 15.60 -7.24
CA LYS A 96 40.83 15.29 -6.70
C LYS A 96 40.78 14.50 -5.40
N GLU A 97 39.75 14.74 -4.60
CA GLU A 97 39.52 14.16 -3.28
C GLU A 97 38.02 14.01 -3.01
N ASN A 98 37.63 13.41 -1.90
CA ASN A 98 36.22 13.26 -1.52
C ASN A 98 35.56 14.64 -1.35
N ILE A 99 34.40 14.81 -2.01
CA ILE A 99 33.66 16.07 -2.04
C ILE A 99 32.25 15.85 -1.54
N LYS A 100 31.79 16.72 -0.63
CA LYS A 100 30.37 16.78 -0.20
C LYS A 100 29.67 17.91 -0.92
N VAL A 101 28.63 17.58 -1.69
CA VAL A 101 27.86 18.56 -2.45
C VAL A 101 26.40 18.16 -2.50
N SER A 102 25.50 19.11 -2.25
CA SER A 102 24.06 18.92 -2.42
C SER A 102 23.56 19.72 -3.63
N PHE A 103 22.59 19.14 -4.34
CA PHE A 103 22.05 19.72 -5.56
C PHE A 103 20.61 20.18 -5.34
N ASP A 104 20.36 21.49 -5.47
CA ASP A 104 19.02 22.04 -5.49
C ASP A 104 18.50 22.06 -6.94
N MET A 105 17.42 21.33 -7.21
CA MET A 105 16.80 21.16 -8.52
C MET A 105 15.62 22.12 -8.68
N GLU A 106 15.51 22.79 -9.81
CA GLU A 106 14.38 23.64 -10.15
C GLU A 106 13.30 22.85 -10.88
N GLU A 107 12.05 23.01 -10.46
CA GLU A 107 10.91 22.46 -11.23
C GLU A 107 10.90 23.00 -12.65
N GLU A 108 10.72 22.12 -13.61
CA GLU A 108 10.49 22.52 -15.00
C GLU A 108 9.03 22.93 -15.16
N SER A 109 8.80 24.23 -15.46
CA SER A 109 7.45 24.67 -15.79
C SER A 109 7.05 24.05 -17.14
N ILE A 110 6.08 23.17 -17.17
CA ILE A 110 5.47 22.61 -18.38
C ILE A 110 4.63 23.71 -19.03
N ALA A 111 5.28 24.71 -19.59
CA ALA A 111 4.67 25.57 -20.57
C ALA A 111 4.74 24.83 -21.90
N LEU A 112 3.62 24.73 -22.62
CA LEU A 112 3.41 24.08 -23.91
C LEU A 112 4.33 24.64 -25.01
N LYS A 113 5.64 24.54 -24.86
CA LYS A 113 6.60 24.65 -25.97
C LYS A 113 7.02 23.24 -26.33
N GLU A 114 7.10 22.99 -27.61
CA GLU A 114 7.66 21.79 -28.23
C GLU A 114 8.98 21.43 -27.51
N ILE A 115 8.89 20.49 -26.56
CA ILE A 115 10.02 20.16 -25.69
C ILE A 115 10.91 19.24 -26.50
N THR A 116 12.04 19.75 -26.94
CA THR A 116 13.16 18.93 -27.40
C THR A 116 13.75 18.24 -26.14
N ILE A 117 13.22 17.05 -25.83
CA ILE A 117 13.58 16.28 -24.64
C ILE A 117 14.95 15.63 -24.88
N THR A 118 16.01 16.30 -24.49
CA THR A 118 17.38 15.77 -24.60
C THR A 118 17.89 15.09 -23.32
N GLY A 119 17.09 15.05 -22.22
CA GLY A 119 17.58 14.66 -20.89
C GLY A 119 16.95 13.45 -20.23
N GLU A 120 15.88 12.83 -20.75
CA GLU A 120 15.12 11.80 -20.02
C GLU A 120 15.57 10.34 -20.23
N LYS A 121 16.73 10.11 -20.86
CA LYS A 121 17.15 8.73 -21.19
C LYS A 121 17.34 7.81 -19.98
N ASN A 122 17.64 8.33 -18.80
CA ASN A 122 18.09 7.50 -17.68
C ASN A 122 17.07 7.33 -16.52
N ASN A 123 15.91 7.98 -16.54
CA ASN A 123 14.90 7.85 -15.46
C ASN A 123 13.57 7.37 -16.01
N ASN A 124 13.53 6.17 -16.56
CA ASN A 124 12.33 5.55 -17.09
C ASN A 124 12.17 4.10 -16.59
N ASN A 125 11.00 3.51 -16.83
CA ASN A 125 10.69 2.14 -16.43
C ASN A 125 11.60 1.07 -17.06
N VAL A 126 12.35 1.39 -18.13
CA VAL A 126 13.29 0.49 -18.80
C VAL A 126 14.58 0.36 -17.98
N VAL A 127 15.12 1.48 -17.49
CA VAL A 127 16.43 1.54 -16.80
C VAL A 127 16.29 1.23 -15.31
N GLN A 128 15.14 1.53 -14.68
CA GLN A 128 14.92 1.23 -13.26
C GLN A 128 15.10 -0.26 -12.99
N SER A 129 15.89 -0.60 -11.98
CA SER A 129 16.14 -2.00 -11.61
C SER A 129 14.94 -2.66 -10.98
N GLU A 130 13.99 -1.93 -10.42
CA GLU A 130 12.85 -2.43 -9.65
C GLU A 130 11.59 -2.60 -10.51
N LEU A 131 10.72 -3.54 -10.10
CA LEU A 131 9.35 -3.72 -10.64
C LEU A 131 8.36 -2.88 -9.83
N ILE A 132 8.45 -1.57 -9.99
CA ILE A 132 7.64 -0.60 -9.22
C ILE A 132 6.69 0.19 -10.12
N SER A 133 5.59 0.62 -9.51
CA SER A 133 4.73 1.65 -10.06
C SER A 133 4.79 2.87 -9.14
N LYS A 134 5.44 3.94 -9.60
CA LYS A 134 5.41 5.24 -8.92
C LYS A 134 4.21 6.04 -9.38
N ILE A 135 3.46 6.60 -8.44
CA ILE A 135 2.34 7.49 -8.70
C ILE A 135 2.69 8.87 -8.16
N ASN A 136 2.71 9.84 -9.04
CA ASN A 136 2.89 11.24 -8.64
C ASN A 136 1.56 11.79 -8.12
N VAL A 137 1.58 12.42 -6.96
CA VAL A 137 0.39 13.04 -6.35
C VAL A 137 -0.25 14.10 -7.28
N LYS A 138 0.56 14.78 -8.13
CA LYS A 138 0.04 15.72 -9.14
C LYS A 138 -0.88 15.05 -10.17
N GLU A 139 -0.63 13.78 -10.54
CA GLU A 139 -1.50 13.02 -11.46
C GLU A 139 -2.84 12.70 -10.80
N ILE A 140 -2.84 12.40 -9.51
CA ILE A 140 -4.05 12.09 -8.73
C ILE A 140 -5.01 13.30 -8.69
N GLN A 141 -4.47 14.52 -8.75
CA GLN A 141 -5.27 15.75 -8.60
C GLN A 141 -6.35 15.93 -9.67
N ASN A 142 -6.16 15.39 -10.86
CA ASN A 142 -7.07 15.56 -11.98
C ASN A 142 -7.96 14.34 -12.26
N ILE A 143 -7.77 13.21 -11.54
CA ILE A 143 -8.60 12.01 -11.72
C ILE A 143 -9.97 12.24 -11.10
N PRO A 144 -11.08 11.88 -11.79
CA PRO A 144 -12.42 11.94 -11.22
C PRO A 144 -12.54 11.02 -10.01
N VAL A 145 -13.17 11.49 -8.95
CA VAL A 145 -13.24 10.75 -7.68
C VAL A 145 -14.65 10.77 -7.12
N ILE A 146 -14.98 9.76 -6.33
CA ILE A 146 -16.27 9.67 -5.65
C ILE A 146 -16.41 10.82 -4.64
N LEU A 147 -17.55 11.51 -4.67
CA LEU A 147 -17.92 12.57 -3.72
C LEU A 147 -16.90 13.74 -3.66
N GLY A 148 -16.05 13.89 -4.70
CA GLY A 148 -15.09 14.98 -4.79
C GLY A 148 -13.84 14.86 -3.90
N GLU A 149 -13.64 13.71 -3.23
CA GLU A 149 -12.49 13.47 -2.37
C GLU A 149 -11.41 12.67 -3.11
N LYS A 150 -10.19 13.20 -3.15
CA LYS A 150 -9.03 12.58 -3.82
C LYS A 150 -8.53 11.41 -2.99
N ASP A 151 -8.49 10.22 -3.59
CA ASP A 151 -8.16 8.96 -2.91
C ASP A 151 -7.00 8.25 -3.57
N ILE A 152 -5.93 8.10 -2.78
CA ILE A 152 -4.66 7.49 -3.19
C ILE A 152 -4.84 6.00 -3.50
N LEU A 153 -5.49 5.24 -2.61
CA LEU A 153 -5.65 3.81 -2.79
C LEU A 153 -6.55 3.48 -3.98
N LYS A 154 -7.58 4.29 -4.22
CA LYS A 154 -8.43 4.14 -5.42
C LYS A 154 -7.68 4.43 -6.71
N THR A 155 -6.69 5.32 -6.67
CA THR A 155 -5.81 5.54 -7.83
C THR A 155 -4.90 4.34 -8.08
N ILE A 156 -4.36 3.72 -7.02
CA ILE A 156 -3.58 2.48 -7.13
C ILE A 156 -4.41 1.36 -7.76
N GLN A 157 -5.71 1.28 -7.47
CA GLN A 157 -6.62 0.28 -8.04
C GLN A 157 -6.81 0.40 -9.57
N LEU A 158 -6.40 1.51 -10.19
CA LEU A 158 -6.43 1.72 -11.65
C LEU A 158 -5.17 1.19 -12.36
N LEU A 159 -4.20 0.65 -11.61
CA LEU A 159 -2.96 0.10 -12.15
C LEU A 159 -3.12 -1.39 -12.48
N PRO A 160 -2.35 -1.93 -13.46
CA PRO A 160 -2.40 -3.35 -13.79
C PRO A 160 -1.92 -4.21 -12.62
N GLY A 161 -2.55 -5.37 -12.42
CA GLY A 161 -2.26 -6.30 -11.32
C GLY A 161 -2.89 -5.93 -9.98
N VAL A 162 -3.62 -4.81 -9.90
CA VAL A 162 -4.33 -4.36 -8.70
C VAL A 162 -5.83 -4.42 -8.95
N THR A 163 -6.57 -5.10 -8.07
CA THR A 163 -8.02 -5.28 -8.21
C THR A 163 -8.72 -4.75 -6.96
N PRO A 164 -9.74 -3.89 -7.06
CA PRO A 164 -10.47 -3.39 -5.88
C PRO A 164 -11.20 -4.51 -5.15
N ALA A 165 -11.31 -4.42 -3.83
CA ALA A 165 -11.98 -5.44 -3.01
C ALA A 165 -13.52 -5.44 -3.16
N GLY A 166 -14.10 -4.34 -3.65
CA GLY A 166 -15.54 -4.21 -3.90
C GLY A 166 -15.90 -2.82 -4.39
N GLU A 167 -17.17 -2.56 -4.70
CA GLU A 167 -17.64 -1.24 -5.09
C GLU A 167 -17.36 -0.21 -3.99
N GLY A 168 -16.71 0.88 -4.37
CA GLY A 168 -16.38 1.96 -3.42
C GLY A 168 -15.34 1.59 -2.36
N ASN A 169 -14.81 0.36 -2.30
CA ASN A 169 -13.88 -0.07 -1.26
C ASN A 169 -12.44 0.38 -1.55
N ALA A 170 -11.76 0.96 -0.55
CA ALA A 170 -10.36 1.35 -0.63
C ALA A 170 -9.39 0.15 -0.52
N GLY A 171 -9.83 -0.99 0.02
CA GLY A 171 -9.06 -2.24 0.02
C GLY A 171 -8.86 -2.79 -1.37
N PHE A 172 -7.78 -3.54 -1.57
CA PHE A 172 -7.42 -4.08 -2.89
C PHE A 172 -6.66 -5.40 -2.77
N TYR A 173 -6.69 -6.15 -3.85
CA TYR A 173 -5.94 -7.39 -4.05
C TYR A 173 -4.82 -7.16 -5.06
N VAL A 174 -3.65 -7.77 -4.86
CA VAL A 174 -2.54 -7.72 -5.81
C VAL A 174 -2.13 -9.13 -6.17
N ARG A 175 -2.16 -9.46 -7.47
CA ARG A 175 -1.69 -10.73 -8.01
C ARG A 175 -2.23 -11.95 -7.23
N GLY A 176 -3.53 -11.94 -6.94
CA GLY A 176 -4.24 -13.05 -6.29
C GLY A 176 -4.02 -13.18 -4.77
N GLY A 177 -3.30 -12.25 -4.14
CA GLY A 177 -3.18 -12.20 -2.68
C GLY A 177 -4.42 -11.60 -2.00
N GLY A 178 -4.55 -11.80 -0.68
CA GLY A 178 -5.58 -11.21 0.17
C GLY A 178 -5.38 -9.72 0.43
N VAL A 179 -6.39 -9.04 0.97
CA VAL A 179 -6.27 -7.62 1.36
C VAL A 179 -5.23 -7.44 2.46
N ASP A 180 -5.21 -8.34 3.44
CA ASP A 180 -4.24 -8.38 4.55
C ASP A 180 -2.82 -8.77 4.13
N GLN A 181 -2.66 -9.31 2.92
CA GLN A 181 -1.37 -9.70 2.36
C GLN A 181 -0.63 -8.54 1.67
N ASN A 182 -1.15 -7.32 1.75
CA ASN A 182 -0.50 -6.09 1.30
C ASN A 182 0.09 -5.34 2.50
N LEU A 183 1.37 -4.96 2.41
CA LEU A 183 2.02 -4.10 3.39
C LEU A 183 1.80 -2.65 2.98
N ILE A 184 1.02 -1.91 3.76
CA ILE A 184 0.76 -0.50 3.53
C ILE A 184 1.48 0.30 4.60
N LEU A 185 2.42 1.12 4.18
CA LEU A 185 3.28 1.92 5.05
C LEU A 185 2.99 3.41 4.87
N LEU A 186 2.92 4.15 5.96
CA LEU A 186 2.93 5.61 5.99
C LEU A 186 4.15 6.07 6.78
N ASP A 187 5.13 6.67 6.08
CA ASP A 187 6.43 7.03 6.67
C ASP A 187 7.03 5.87 7.51
N GLU A 188 7.11 4.67 6.91
CA GLU A 188 7.62 3.41 7.48
C GLU A 188 6.68 2.72 8.50
N ALA A 189 5.65 3.40 9.03
CA ALA A 189 4.69 2.80 9.96
C ALA A 189 3.62 1.97 9.24
N PRO A 190 3.38 0.70 9.61
CA PRO A 190 2.29 -0.10 9.07
C PRO A 190 0.92 0.50 9.40
N VAL A 191 0.01 0.53 8.41
CA VAL A 191 -1.40 0.92 8.59
C VAL A 191 -2.27 -0.32 8.41
N TYR A 192 -2.86 -0.82 9.50
CA TYR A 192 -3.58 -2.09 9.51
C TYR A 192 -4.94 -2.05 8.81
N ASN A 193 -5.69 -0.98 9.00
CA ASN A 193 -6.93 -0.72 8.24
C ASN A 193 -6.79 0.63 7.55
N PRO A 194 -6.47 0.63 6.25
CA PRO A 194 -6.20 1.86 5.51
C PRO A 194 -7.47 2.54 4.98
N SER A 195 -8.61 2.38 5.65
CA SER A 195 -9.89 2.87 5.14
C SER A 195 -10.79 3.52 6.19
N HIS A 196 -11.54 4.53 5.74
CA HIS A 196 -12.60 5.21 6.47
C HIS A 196 -13.98 4.86 5.92
N LEU A 197 -15.04 5.10 6.72
CA LEU A 197 -16.44 4.91 6.37
C LEU A 197 -16.68 3.52 5.76
N LEU A 198 -16.25 2.46 6.47
CA LEU A 198 -16.44 1.06 6.05
C LEU A 198 -15.77 0.72 4.69
N GLY A 199 -14.74 1.46 4.31
CA GLY A 199 -14.00 1.22 3.07
C GLY A 199 -14.16 2.28 1.99
N PHE A 200 -15.09 3.23 2.13
CA PHE A 200 -15.38 4.20 1.06
C PHE A 200 -14.28 5.23 0.80
N PHE A 201 -13.43 5.50 1.76
CA PHE A 201 -12.30 6.44 1.61
C PHE A 201 -11.03 5.83 2.19
N SER A 202 -9.88 6.18 1.61
CA SER A 202 -8.61 5.84 2.22
C SER A 202 -8.27 6.76 3.39
N THR A 203 -7.47 6.26 4.33
CA THR A 203 -6.96 7.02 5.47
C THR A 203 -5.93 8.08 5.05
N PHE A 204 -5.49 8.08 3.80
CA PHE A 204 -4.42 8.94 3.31
C PHE A 204 -4.96 10.27 2.77
N ASN A 205 -4.67 11.35 3.48
CA ASN A 205 -4.99 12.72 3.04
C ASN A 205 -4.03 13.13 1.91
N SER A 206 -4.55 13.34 0.69
CA SER A 206 -3.75 13.69 -0.49
C SER A 206 -2.90 14.96 -0.34
N ASP A 207 -3.29 15.89 0.53
CA ASP A 207 -2.55 17.13 0.77
C ASP A 207 -1.31 16.90 1.66
N ALA A 208 -1.29 15.78 2.41
CA ALA A 208 -0.16 15.40 3.27
C ALA A 208 0.87 14.51 2.57
N ILE A 209 0.56 13.96 1.37
CA ILE A 209 1.36 12.91 0.74
C ILE A 209 2.27 13.50 -0.35
N LYS A 210 3.53 13.08 -0.34
CA LYS A 210 4.58 13.43 -1.29
C LYS A 210 4.65 12.47 -2.46
N ASP A 211 4.87 11.19 -2.17
CA ASP A 211 5.00 10.14 -3.18
C ASP A 211 4.46 8.79 -2.70
N ILE A 212 4.18 7.94 -3.67
CA ILE A 212 3.64 6.60 -3.45
C ILE A 212 4.39 5.64 -4.35
N THR A 213 4.96 4.60 -3.75
CA THR A 213 5.62 3.52 -4.48
C THR A 213 4.88 2.21 -4.22
N LEU A 214 4.41 1.57 -5.29
CA LEU A 214 3.80 0.25 -5.25
C LEU A 214 4.79 -0.80 -5.79
N TYR A 215 5.15 -1.76 -4.96
CA TYR A 215 5.89 -2.96 -5.33
C TYR A 215 4.90 -4.11 -5.49
N LYS A 216 4.73 -4.64 -6.71
CA LYS A 216 3.86 -5.78 -7.01
C LYS A 216 4.60 -7.14 -7.00
N GLY A 217 5.91 -7.10 -6.96
CA GLY A 217 6.82 -8.25 -6.93
C GLY A 217 8.26 -7.79 -6.95
N GLY A 218 9.20 -8.68 -6.66
CA GLY A 218 10.63 -8.32 -6.62
C GLY A 218 10.94 -7.23 -5.59
N PHE A 219 10.19 -7.20 -4.48
CA PHE A 219 10.39 -6.16 -3.46
C PHE A 219 11.72 -6.34 -2.75
N PRO A 220 12.37 -5.21 -2.36
CA PRO A 220 13.63 -5.22 -1.64
C PRO A 220 13.61 -6.03 -0.34
N ALA A 221 14.79 -6.47 0.14
CA ALA A 221 14.90 -7.34 1.30
C ALA A 221 14.52 -6.65 2.64
N GLU A 222 14.54 -5.32 2.69
CA GLU A 222 14.11 -4.53 3.85
C GLU A 222 12.60 -4.65 4.14
N TYR A 223 11.79 -5.03 3.15
CA TYR A 223 10.35 -5.25 3.36
C TYR A 223 10.03 -6.73 3.62
N GLY A 224 9.14 -7.01 4.55
CA GLY A 224 8.71 -8.35 4.91
C GLY A 224 7.37 -8.38 5.62
N GLY A 225 6.96 -9.56 6.11
CA GLY A 225 5.75 -9.75 6.92
C GLY A 225 4.44 -9.73 6.13
N ARG A 226 4.47 -9.61 4.80
CA ARG A 226 3.30 -9.69 3.92
C ARG A 226 3.64 -10.44 2.62
N LEU A 227 2.61 -11.01 1.95
CA LEU A 227 2.82 -11.95 0.84
C LEU A 227 2.62 -11.36 -0.55
N SER A 228 1.96 -10.18 -0.68
CA SER A 228 1.40 -9.80 -1.98
C SER A 228 2.03 -8.55 -2.57
N SER A 229 2.02 -7.46 -1.85
CA SER A 229 2.59 -6.19 -2.31
C SER A 229 3.09 -5.34 -1.14
N VAL A 230 3.88 -4.32 -1.50
CA VAL A 230 4.24 -3.23 -0.57
C VAL A 230 3.78 -1.92 -1.18
N VAL A 231 3.05 -1.12 -0.42
CA VAL A 231 2.69 0.27 -0.74
C VAL A 231 3.42 1.16 0.24
N ASP A 232 4.49 1.80 -0.21
CA ASP A 232 5.27 2.76 0.58
C ASP A 232 4.79 4.17 0.28
N ILE A 233 4.16 4.80 1.27
CA ILE A 233 3.58 6.15 1.20
C ILE A 233 4.40 7.09 2.06
N LYS A 234 4.94 8.15 1.45
CA LYS A 234 5.72 9.16 2.14
C LYS A 234 4.97 10.46 2.27
N MET A 235 4.96 11.03 3.48
CA MET A 235 4.38 12.34 3.74
C MET A 235 5.33 13.45 3.29
N ASN A 236 4.74 14.60 2.89
CA ASN A 236 5.47 15.84 2.64
C ASN A 236 6.34 16.21 3.84
N GLU A 237 7.56 16.67 3.59
CA GLU A 237 8.48 17.11 4.64
C GLU A 237 8.16 18.54 5.13
N GLY A 238 7.35 19.27 4.37
CA GLY A 238 7.06 20.68 4.56
C GLY A 238 8.10 21.59 3.95
N ASN A 239 7.74 22.87 3.76
CA ASN A 239 8.59 23.88 3.12
C ASN A 239 9.54 24.51 4.15
N ASN A 240 10.85 24.40 3.93
CA ASN A 240 11.85 24.97 4.84
C ASN A 240 12.22 26.44 4.54
N LYS A 241 11.55 27.07 3.56
CA LYS A 241 11.85 28.44 3.08
C LYS A 241 10.74 29.44 3.37
N VAL A 242 9.49 29.05 3.08
CA VAL A 242 8.31 29.89 3.17
C VAL A 242 7.11 29.13 3.74
N TYR A 243 6.16 29.87 4.31
CA TYR A 243 4.91 29.29 4.77
C TYR A 243 3.92 29.15 3.62
N HIS A 244 3.23 28.01 3.59
CA HIS A 244 2.13 27.74 2.67
C HIS A 244 0.90 27.22 3.41
N VAL A 245 -0.25 27.60 2.93
CA VAL A 245 -1.54 27.07 3.37
C VAL A 245 -2.29 26.57 2.15
N SER A 246 -2.75 25.35 2.18
CA SER A 246 -3.59 24.77 1.13
C SER A 246 -4.78 24.05 1.72
N GLY A 247 -5.84 23.90 0.94
CA GLY A 247 -7.02 23.21 1.41
C GLY A 247 -8.07 23.02 0.35
N GLY A 248 -9.16 22.37 0.75
CA GLY A 248 -10.30 22.11 -0.11
C GLY A 248 -11.59 22.01 0.70
N ILE A 249 -12.68 22.50 0.10
CA ILE A 249 -14.03 22.40 0.64
C ILE A 249 -14.89 21.70 -0.41
N GLY A 250 -15.29 20.47 -0.12
CA GLY A 250 -16.15 19.65 -0.95
C GLY A 250 -17.54 19.48 -0.36
N ILE A 251 -18.39 18.69 -1.04
CA ILE A 251 -19.77 18.43 -0.57
C ILE A 251 -19.79 17.70 0.76
N ILE A 252 -18.89 16.71 0.97
CA ILE A 252 -18.94 15.86 2.16
C ILE A 252 -17.72 15.97 3.07
N ALA A 253 -16.62 16.60 2.61
CA ALA A 253 -15.39 16.72 3.37
C ALA A 253 -14.73 18.08 3.17
N SER A 254 -14.02 18.52 4.19
CA SER A 254 -13.09 19.65 4.13
C SER A 254 -11.72 19.22 4.61
N ARG A 255 -10.70 19.83 4.02
CA ARG A 255 -9.30 19.57 4.34
C ARG A 255 -8.51 20.88 4.37
N LEU A 256 -7.48 20.92 5.21
CA LEU A 256 -6.58 22.05 5.39
C LEU A 256 -5.18 21.50 5.65
N ALA A 257 -4.18 22.04 4.97
CA ALA A 257 -2.78 21.75 5.21
C ALA A 257 -1.99 23.06 5.38
N ILE A 258 -1.10 23.06 6.35
CA ILE A 258 -0.21 24.18 6.68
C ILE A 258 1.21 23.63 6.73
N GLU A 259 2.12 24.28 6.04
CA GLU A 259 3.53 23.93 6.03
C GLU A 259 4.41 25.17 6.12
N GLY A 260 5.60 25.03 6.67
CA GLY A 260 6.55 26.13 6.76
C GLY A 260 7.85 25.80 7.48
N PRO A 261 8.79 26.75 7.51
CA PRO A 261 10.06 26.58 8.21
C PRO A 261 9.87 26.65 9.73
N ILE A 262 10.55 25.75 10.46
CA ILE A 262 10.77 25.91 11.91
C ILE A 262 11.95 26.84 12.11
N PHE A 263 13.09 26.54 11.47
CA PHE A 263 14.23 27.42 11.32
C PHE A 263 14.58 27.44 9.82
N LYS A 264 14.61 28.63 9.25
CA LYS A 264 14.81 28.80 7.81
C LYS A 264 16.01 27.98 7.29
N ASN A 265 15.78 27.19 6.26
CA ASN A 265 16.74 26.25 5.62
C ASN A 265 17.25 25.10 6.50
N LYS A 266 16.88 24.99 7.77
CA LYS A 266 17.34 23.90 8.67
C LYS A 266 16.27 22.89 9.02
N GLY A 267 15.03 23.30 9.04
CA GLY A 267 13.93 22.41 9.39
C GLY A 267 12.60 22.93 8.89
N SER A 268 11.62 22.03 8.78
CA SER A 268 10.27 22.32 8.33
C SER A 268 9.25 21.52 9.09
N PHE A 269 8.02 21.99 9.03
CA PHE A 269 6.87 21.23 9.50
C PHE A 269 5.78 21.19 8.43
N MET A 270 4.94 20.18 8.50
CA MET A 270 3.69 20.04 7.78
C MET A 270 2.63 19.50 8.75
N ILE A 271 1.45 20.13 8.75
CA ILE A 271 0.26 19.68 9.47
C ILE A 271 -0.89 19.70 8.49
N ALA A 272 -1.55 18.56 8.31
CA ALA A 272 -2.71 18.44 7.43
C ALA A 272 -3.86 17.77 8.19
N ALA A 273 -5.04 18.38 8.12
CA ALA A 273 -6.25 17.87 8.74
C ALA A 273 -7.35 17.69 7.68
N ARG A 274 -8.17 16.65 7.86
CA ARG A 274 -9.35 16.38 7.04
C ARG A 274 -10.49 15.93 7.94
N ARG A 275 -11.73 16.36 7.61
CA ARG A 275 -12.94 15.91 8.28
C ARG A 275 -14.08 15.79 7.27
N THR A 276 -14.87 14.71 7.39
CA THR A 276 -16.16 14.58 6.72
C THR A 276 -17.30 15.06 7.61
N TYR A 277 -18.40 15.47 6.97
CA TYR A 277 -19.60 15.95 7.64
C TYR A 277 -20.87 15.34 7.05
N ALA A 278 -20.80 14.04 6.70
CA ALA A 278 -21.96 13.29 6.22
C ALA A 278 -23.12 13.28 7.23
N ASP A 279 -22.82 13.38 8.54
CA ASP A 279 -23.78 13.54 9.62
C ASP A 279 -24.67 14.78 9.51
N LEU A 280 -24.16 15.87 8.90
CA LEU A 280 -24.97 17.08 8.68
C LEU A 280 -26.12 16.82 7.71
N PHE A 281 -25.88 16.02 6.66
CA PHE A 281 -26.92 15.64 5.69
C PHE A 281 -27.98 14.73 6.33
N LEU A 282 -27.57 13.78 7.16
CA LEU A 282 -28.49 12.93 7.91
C LEU A 282 -29.41 13.77 8.80
N ARG A 283 -28.87 14.76 9.52
CA ARG A 283 -29.67 15.67 10.37
C ARG A 283 -30.61 16.60 9.58
N LEU A 284 -30.18 17.06 8.40
CA LEU A 284 -31.01 17.90 7.53
C LEU A 284 -32.19 17.13 6.93
N LEU A 285 -31.97 15.87 6.54
CA LEU A 285 -33.00 15.00 6.01
C LEU A 285 -34.04 14.62 7.08
N SER A 286 -33.60 14.42 8.33
CA SER A 286 -34.49 14.08 9.44
C SER A 286 -35.44 15.20 9.88
N ARG A 287 -35.07 16.50 9.65
CA ARG A 287 -35.93 17.67 9.95
C ARG A 287 -37.20 17.74 9.12
N LYS A 288 -37.31 17.00 8.02
CA LYS A 288 -38.48 16.97 7.12
C LYS A 288 -39.49 15.84 7.41
N GLY A 289 -39.55 15.34 8.65
CA GLY A 289 -40.52 14.32 9.06
C GLY A 289 -40.04 12.88 8.89
N ALA A 290 -38.76 12.67 8.63
CA ALA A 290 -38.16 11.34 8.61
C ALA A 290 -37.86 10.85 10.03
N ASP A 291 -37.83 9.55 10.17
CA ASP A 291 -37.63 8.69 11.32
C ASP A 291 -36.71 9.27 12.42
N SER A 292 -37.10 9.17 13.67
CA SER A 292 -36.32 9.62 14.84
C SER A 292 -34.92 8.95 14.94
N THR A 293 -34.75 7.80 14.31
CA THR A 293 -33.50 7.04 14.21
C THR A 293 -32.45 7.82 13.40
N ALA A 294 -32.81 8.38 12.25
CA ALA A 294 -31.89 9.15 11.41
C ALA A 294 -31.36 10.40 12.10
N SER A 295 -32.18 11.09 12.89
CA SER A 295 -31.80 12.29 13.65
C SER A 295 -30.77 12.04 14.74
N LYS A 296 -30.75 10.84 15.31
CA LYS A 296 -29.82 10.37 16.36
C LYS A 296 -28.59 9.65 15.77
N SER A 297 -28.53 9.49 14.45
CA SER A 297 -27.41 8.81 13.80
C SER A 297 -26.26 9.77 13.48
N THR A 298 -25.04 9.29 13.63
CA THR A 298 -23.82 10.03 13.26
C THR A 298 -22.95 9.19 12.34
N LEU A 299 -22.33 9.85 11.36
CA LEU A 299 -21.40 9.21 10.43
C LEU A 299 -20.37 10.24 9.98
N TYR A 300 -19.18 10.18 10.55
CA TYR A 300 -18.07 11.05 10.13
C TYR A 300 -16.73 10.39 10.41
N PHE A 301 -15.70 10.86 9.76
CA PHE A 301 -14.31 10.60 10.13
C PHE A 301 -13.51 11.91 10.16
N TYR A 302 -12.37 11.85 10.81
CA TYR A 302 -11.35 12.89 10.76
C TYR A 302 -9.94 12.28 10.72
N ASP A 303 -9.03 13.02 10.09
CA ASP A 303 -7.60 12.71 9.98
C ASP A 303 -6.77 13.90 10.42
N LEU A 304 -5.66 13.62 11.06
CA LEU A 304 -4.58 14.54 11.34
C LEU A 304 -3.26 13.89 10.93
N ASN A 305 -2.53 14.54 10.04
CA ASN A 305 -1.18 14.19 9.65
C ASN A 305 -0.25 15.30 10.13
N MET A 306 0.88 14.93 10.73
CA MET A 306 1.90 15.89 11.17
C MET A 306 3.28 15.31 10.84
N LYS A 307 4.14 16.13 10.27
CA LYS A 307 5.55 15.81 10.07
C LYS A 307 6.42 17.01 10.39
N VAL A 308 7.49 16.76 11.11
CA VAL A 308 8.47 17.76 11.50
C VAL A 308 9.85 17.19 11.21
N ASN A 309 10.76 18.01 10.71
CA ASN A 309 12.14 17.60 10.54
C ASN A 309 13.09 18.74 10.91
N TYR A 310 14.29 18.33 11.33
CA TYR A 310 15.35 19.29 11.67
C TYR A 310 16.72 18.70 11.36
N GLN A 311 17.56 19.49 10.69
CA GLN A 311 18.93 19.17 10.39
C GLN A 311 19.84 19.77 11.46
N PHE A 312 20.36 18.90 12.35
CA PHE A 312 21.25 19.31 13.46
C PHE A 312 22.67 19.61 12.96
N SER A 313 23.15 18.80 12.02
CA SER A 313 24.45 18.94 11.39
C SER A 313 24.36 18.58 9.90
N GLU A 314 25.46 18.70 9.17
CA GLU A 314 25.54 18.20 7.79
C GLU A 314 25.35 16.67 7.70
N LYS A 315 25.62 15.95 8.81
CA LYS A 315 25.54 14.50 8.88
C LYS A 315 24.25 13.99 9.53
N ASP A 316 23.54 14.84 10.29
CA ASP A 316 22.45 14.41 11.19
C ASP A 316 21.17 15.14 10.87
N ARG A 317 20.11 14.38 10.57
CA ARG A 317 18.76 14.89 10.39
C ARG A 317 17.76 14.01 11.12
N LEU A 318 16.94 14.63 11.96
CA LEU A 318 15.85 13.96 12.68
C LEU A 318 14.51 14.31 12.06
N TYR A 319 13.65 13.31 11.96
CA TYR A 319 12.26 13.44 11.52
C TYR A 319 11.33 12.89 12.59
N PHE A 320 10.22 13.52 12.76
CA PHE A 320 9.09 13.00 13.50
C PHE A 320 7.86 13.09 12.63
N SER A 321 7.15 11.98 12.43
CA SER A 321 5.89 11.93 11.72
C SER A 321 4.83 11.24 12.56
N CYS A 322 3.59 11.72 12.46
CA CYS A 322 2.45 11.20 13.20
C CYS A 322 1.20 11.24 12.31
N TYR A 323 0.40 10.19 12.42
CA TYR A 323 -0.93 10.10 11.83
C TYR A 323 -1.94 9.68 12.90
N LEU A 324 -3.09 10.33 12.91
CA LEU A 324 -4.23 10.01 13.74
C LEU A 324 -5.50 10.09 12.87
N GLY A 325 -6.16 8.96 12.66
CA GLY A 325 -7.44 8.87 11.95
C GLY A 325 -8.48 8.14 12.79
N ARG A 326 -9.71 8.65 12.79
CA ARG A 326 -10.80 8.06 13.55
C ARG A 326 -12.12 8.17 12.82
N ASP A 327 -12.84 7.08 12.78
CA ASP A 327 -14.23 6.99 12.32
C ASP A 327 -15.19 6.93 13.50
N ASN A 328 -16.34 7.55 13.32
CA ASN A 328 -17.46 7.48 14.24
C ASN A 328 -18.73 7.16 13.47
N PHE A 329 -19.30 6.00 13.73
CA PHE A 329 -20.60 5.57 13.26
C PHE A 329 -21.50 5.28 14.45
N ASN A 330 -22.70 5.86 14.47
CA ASN A 330 -23.73 5.55 15.44
C ASN A 330 -25.08 5.53 14.72
N LEU A 331 -25.85 4.47 14.93
CA LEU A 331 -27.17 4.27 14.36
C LEU A 331 -28.24 4.40 15.44
N GLY A 332 -28.97 5.49 15.42
CA GLY A 332 -30.12 5.74 16.31
C GLY A 332 -29.80 5.72 17.81
N GLY A 333 -28.54 5.81 18.21
CA GLY A 333 -28.10 5.68 19.60
C GLY A 333 -28.02 4.24 20.12
N SER A 334 -28.45 3.25 19.35
CA SER A 334 -28.51 1.85 19.78
C SER A 334 -27.28 1.04 19.37
N VAL A 335 -26.68 1.33 18.23
CA VAL A 335 -25.48 0.64 17.73
C VAL A 335 -24.43 1.68 17.38
N GLY A 336 -23.25 1.56 17.99
CA GLY A 336 -22.10 2.43 17.74
C GLY A 336 -20.88 1.64 17.30
N LEU A 337 -20.09 2.22 16.39
CA LEU A 337 -18.83 1.68 15.96
C LEU A 337 -17.82 2.84 15.79
N ASN A 338 -16.72 2.74 16.51
CA ASN A 338 -15.61 3.66 16.39
C ASN A 338 -14.36 2.87 16.05
N TRP A 339 -13.62 3.28 15.02
CA TRP A 339 -12.36 2.62 14.68
C TRP A 339 -11.34 3.65 14.17
N GLY A 340 -10.07 3.25 14.14
CA GLY A 340 -9.04 4.12 13.61
C GLY A 340 -7.63 3.65 13.85
N ASN A 341 -6.70 4.38 13.23
CA ASN A 341 -5.26 4.15 13.34
C ASN A 341 -4.59 5.34 14.04
N VAL A 342 -3.56 5.03 14.80
CA VAL A 342 -2.57 6.00 15.32
C VAL A 342 -1.21 5.47 14.95
N THR A 343 -0.40 6.28 14.25
CA THR A 343 1.00 5.94 13.96
C THR A 343 1.92 7.08 14.36
N ALA A 344 3.11 6.76 14.81
CA ALA A 344 4.17 7.72 15.08
C ALA A 344 5.51 7.10 14.72
N THR A 345 6.33 7.84 13.96
CA THR A 345 7.68 7.43 13.55
C THR A 345 8.66 8.51 13.92
N THR A 346 9.66 8.17 14.73
CA THR A 346 10.86 8.97 14.93
C THR A 346 11.97 8.36 14.12
N ARG A 347 12.58 9.13 13.21
CA ARG A 347 13.58 8.67 12.25
C ARG A 347 14.82 9.55 12.32
N TRP A 348 15.96 8.93 12.50
CA TRP A 348 17.26 9.59 12.49
C TRP A 348 18.08 9.14 11.28
N ASN A 349 18.35 10.08 10.38
CA ASN A 349 19.27 9.87 9.27
C ASN A 349 20.66 10.35 9.68
N HIS A 350 21.66 9.45 9.58
CA HIS A 350 23.04 9.74 9.92
C HIS A 350 24.00 9.34 8.79
N ILE A 351 24.89 10.27 8.41
CA ILE A 351 25.97 10.00 7.46
C ILE A 351 27.20 9.60 8.27
N ILE A 352 27.47 8.28 8.38
CA ILE A 352 28.63 7.75 9.10
C ILE A 352 29.91 8.22 8.43
N ASN A 353 29.98 8.03 7.11
CA ASN A 353 31.06 8.54 6.25
C ASN A 353 30.54 8.74 4.82
N ASP A 354 31.42 9.15 3.87
CA ASP A 354 31.02 9.47 2.49
C ASP A 354 30.37 8.28 1.74
N LYS A 355 30.57 7.04 2.21
CA LYS A 355 30.05 5.80 1.60
C LYS A 355 28.98 5.10 2.42
N ILE A 356 28.77 5.46 3.68
CA ILE A 356 27.81 4.75 4.57
C ILE A 356 26.79 5.73 5.10
N PHE A 357 25.54 5.45 4.78
CA PHE A 357 24.37 6.15 5.26
C PHE A 357 23.53 5.21 6.17
N SER A 358 23.10 5.72 7.30
CA SER A 358 22.28 5.03 8.30
C SER A 358 20.90 5.68 8.41
N ASN A 359 19.89 4.86 8.59
CA ASN A 359 18.53 5.27 8.91
C ASN A 359 17.99 4.43 10.07
N THR A 360 17.94 5.03 11.26
CA THR A 360 17.36 4.43 12.46
C THR A 360 15.95 4.92 12.66
N SER A 361 14.99 4.01 12.79
CA SER A 361 13.56 4.34 12.97
C SER A 361 12.99 3.66 14.20
N LEU A 362 12.35 4.44 15.07
CA LEU A 362 11.50 3.96 16.14
C LEU A 362 10.05 4.26 15.78
N ILE A 363 9.25 3.20 15.65
CA ILE A 363 7.90 3.27 15.11
C ILE A 363 6.91 2.75 16.14
N PHE A 364 5.85 3.50 16.35
CA PHE A 364 4.68 3.08 17.10
C PHE A 364 3.49 3.06 16.16
N ASN A 365 2.70 1.99 16.19
CA ASN A 365 1.40 1.97 15.52
C ASN A 365 0.36 1.24 16.34
N LYS A 366 -0.87 1.68 16.21
CA LYS A 366 -2.04 1.10 16.87
C LYS A 366 -3.24 1.22 15.98
N TYR A 367 -3.89 0.10 15.72
CA TYR A 367 -5.25 0.04 15.18
C TYR A 367 -6.20 -0.43 16.27
N SER A 368 -7.36 0.18 16.39
CA SER A 368 -8.38 -0.26 17.34
C SER A 368 -9.78 0.01 16.80
N TYR A 369 -10.72 -0.87 17.16
CA TYR A 369 -12.14 -0.59 17.05
C TYR A 369 -12.84 -0.77 18.40
N ASN A 370 -13.95 -0.05 18.55
CA ASN A 370 -14.87 -0.18 19.67
C ASN A 370 -16.29 -0.32 19.10
N PHE A 371 -16.89 -1.48 19.34
CA PHE A 371 -18.26 -1.79 18.99
C PHE A 371 -19.15 -1.69 20.22
N ASN A 372 -20.19 -0.88 20.13
CA ASN A 372 -21.11 -0.59 21.23
C ASN A 372 -22.53 -0.95 20.81
N VAL A 373 -23.23 -1.68 21.68
CA VAL A 373 -24.66 -1.98 21.51
C VAL A 373 -25.40 -1.57 22.79
N ALA A 374 -26.46 -0.77 22.63
CA ALA A 374 -27.33 -0.36 23.71
C ALA A 374 -28.74 -0.94 23.53
N VAL A 375 -29.24 -1.66 24.53
CA VAL A 375 -30.59 -2.22 24.57
C VAL A 375 -31.25 -1.80 25.90
N GLY A 376 -32.17 -0.85 25.83
CA GLY A 376 -32.72 -0.21 27.03
C GLY A 376 -31.63 0.52 27.84
N ASN A 377 -31.54 0.25 29.13
CA ASN A 377 -30.52 0.85 30.01
C ASN A 377 -29.21 0.05 30.10
N ARG A 378 -29.01 -0.90 29.20
CA ARG A 378 -27.86 -1.80 29.24
C ARG A 378 -27.00 -1.60 28.00
N THR A 379 -25.67 -1.52 28.21
CA THR A 379 -24.69 -1.34 27.12
C THR A 379 -23.69 -2.48 27.11
N MET A 380 -23.29 -2.87 25.93
CA MET A 380 -22.17 -3.79 25.69
C MET A 380 -21.12 -3.08 24.85
N ASN A 381 -19.90 -3.00 25.37
CA ASN A 381 -18.74 -2.48 24.65
C ASN A 381 -17.75 -3.61 24.36
N VAL A 382 -17.38 -3.78 23.11
CA VAL A 382 -16.32 -4.71 22.67
C VAL A 382 -15.22 -3.92 22.03
N ILE A 383 -14.01 -3.97 22.63
CA ILE A 383 -12.82 -3.29 22.13
C ILE A 383 -11.86 -4.35 21.61
N SER A 384 -11.40 -4.18 20.38
CA SER A 384 -10.31 -4.95 19.79
C SER A 384 -9.20 -4.03 19.31
N GLN A 385 -7.95 -4.48 19.43
CA GLN A 385 -6.82 -3.69 18.96
C GLN A 385 -5.62 -4.57 18.57
N ILE A 386 -4.78 -4.03 17.71
CA ILE A 386 -3.40 -4.45 17.47
C ILE A 386 -2.50 -3.23 17.70
N GLN A 387 -1.42 -3.42 18.43
CA GLN A 387 -0.45 -2.38 18.76
C GLN A 387 0.96 -2.92 18.60
N ASP A 388 1.84 -2.13 17.98
CA ASP A 388 3.23 -2.50 17.75
C ASP A 388 4.19 -1.41 18.21
N TRP A 389 5.33 -1.87 18.69
CA TRP A 389 6.56 -1.10 18.82
C TRP A 389 7.61 -1.72 17.91
N ASN A 390 8.19 -0.93 17.03
CA ASN A 390 9.13 -1.40 16.03
C ASN A 390 10.41 -0.56 16.08
N LEU A 391 11.55 -1.23 16.18
CA LEU A 391 12.88 -0.66 16.01
C LEU A 391 13.48 -1.21 14.71
N LYS A 392 13.87 -0.30 13.83
CA LYS A 392 14.42 -0.64 12.50
C LYS A 392 15.71 0.13 12.26
N GLU A 393 16.70 -0.54 11.68
CA GLU A 393 17.94 0.06 11.20
C GLU A 393 18.18 -0.36 9.76
N ASP A 394 18.36 0.62 8.88
CA ASP A 394 18.74 0.44 7.48
C ASP A 394 20.11 1.09 7.23
N LEU A 395 21.08 0.31 6.80
CA LEU A 395 22.41 0.77 6.44
C LEU A 395 22.60 0.62 4.93
N HIS A 396 22.99 1.72 4.26
CA HIS A 396 23.33 1.76 2.85
C HIS A 396 24.83 1.96 2.70
N TYR A 397 25.51 0.95 2.18
CA TYR A 397 26.94 0.99 1.90
C TYR A 397 27.18 1.06 0.39
N TYR A 398 27.62 2.23 -0.06
CA TYR A 398 28.01 2.52 -1.44
C TYR A 398 29.45 2.04 -1.65
N LEU A 399 29.62 0.72 -1.85
CA LEU A 399 30.93 0.08 -1.94
C LEU A 399 31.78 0.70 -3.07
N ASN A 400 31.17 0.78 -4.26
CA ASN A 400 31.72 1.44 -5.44
C ASN A 400 30.55 1.88 -6.37
N SER A 401 30.86 2.46 -7.54
CA SER A 401 29.85 2.90 -8.51
C SER A 401 28.93 1.81 -9.04
N ASN A 402 29.34 0.55 -8.94
CA ASN A 402 28.60 -0.60 -9.48
C ASN A 402 27.91 -1.43 -8.41
N ASN A 403 28.18 -1.22 -7.13
CA ASN A 403 27.65 -2.01 -6.03
C ASN A 403 27.16 -1.13 -4.89
N THR A 404 25.88 -1.28 -4.54
CA THR A 404 25.27 -0.68 -3.35
C THR A 404 24.73 -1.80 -2.47
N ILE A 405 25.36 -1.98 -1.31
CA ILE A 405 24.95 -3.00 -0.34
C ILE A 405 24.02 -2.34 0.67
N LYS A 406 22.84 -2.94 0.85
CA LYS A 406 21.87 -2.56 1.90
C LYS A 406 21.81 -3.70 2.91
N PHE A 407 21.91 -3.39 4.18
CA PHE A 407 21.72 -4.37 5.25
C PHE A 407 21.10 -3.72 6.47
N GLY A 408 20.45 -4.50 7.29
CA GLY A 408 19.79 -3.97 8.46
C GLY A 408 19.03 -5.00 9.26
N PHE A 409 18.35 -4.50 10.27
CA PHE A 409 17.47 -5.31 11.09
C PHE A 409 16.12 -4.62 11.33
N ASN A 410 15.12 -5.43 11.68
CA ASN A 410 13.81 -4.98 12.08
C ASN A 410 13.35 -5.84 13.29
N SER A 411 12.91 -5.21 14.37
CA SER A 411 12.41 -5.88 15.58
C SER A 411 11.08 -5.26 16.01
N ILE A 412 10.01 -6.07 15.97
CA ILE A 412 8.65 -5.61 16.24
C ILE A 412 8.07 -6.40 17.41
N TYR A 413 7.66 -5.68 18.46
CA TYR A 413 6.89 -6.24 19.55
C TYR A 413 5.40 -5.98 19.33
N HIS A 414 4.63 -7.05 19.15
CA HIS A 414 3.20 -7.03 18.87
C HIS A 414 2.37 -7.29 20.13
N THR A 415 1.29 -6.52 20.28
CA THR A 415 0.25 -6.76 21.27
C THR A 415 -1.10 -6.86 20.58
N PHE A 416 -1.74 -8.02 20.70
CA PHE A 416 -3.08 -8.26 20.18
C PHE A 416 -4.07 -8.31 21.35
N VAL A 417 -5.14 -7.53 21.25
CA VAL A 417 -6.30 -7.57 22.13
C VAL A 417 -7.50 -7.99 21.28
N PRO A 418 -7.80 -9.29 21.18
CA PRO A 418 -8.84 -9.78 20.27
C PRO A 418 -10.24 -9.28 20.63
N SER A 419 -10.56 -9.26 21.93
CA SER A 419 -11.79 -8.64 22.42
C SER A 419 -11.68 -8.38 23.94
N LYS A 420 -11.83 -7.12 24.32
CA LYS A 420 -12.03 -6.70 25.70
C LYS A 420 -13.48 -6.29 25.85
N VAL A 421 -14.21 -6.97 26.73
CA VAL A 421 -15.62 -6.70 27.01
C VAL A 421 -15.72 -5.90 28.28
N ASP A 422 -16.53 -4.81 28.30
CA ASP A 422 -16.74 -4.00 29.48
C ASP A 422 -17.61 -4.74 30.50
N SER A 423 -17.34 -4.59 31.78
CA SER A 423 -17.97 -5.29 32.90
C SER A 423 -19.44 -4.90 33.17
N THR A 424 -19.96 -3.87 32.52
CA THR A 424 -21.37 -3.44 32.63
C THR A 424 -22.31 -4.23 31.73
N THR A 425 -21.83 -5.32 31.13
CA THR A 425 -22.51 -6.07 30.08
C THR A 425 -23.60 -6.98 30.56
N PHE A 426 -24.63 -7.10 29.73
CA PHE A 426 -25.76 -7.98 29.87
C PHE A 426 -25.41 -9.48 29.82
N PHE A 427 -24.30 -9.80 29.16
CA PHE A 427 -23.83 -11.16 28.92
C PHE A 427 -22.55 -11.42 29.70
N HIS A 428 -22.46 -12.53 30.40
CA HIS A 428 -21.23 -13.04 30.99
C HIS A 428 -20.31 -13.60 29.87
N VAL A 429 -19.84 -12.74 28.99
CA VAL A 429 -18.90 -13.12 27.94
C VAL A 429 -17.50 -13.12 28.54
N LYS A 430 -16.83 -14.27 28.51
CA LYS A 430 -15.42 -14.31 28.90
C LYS A 430 -14.61 -13.50 27.90
N PRO A 431 -13.77 -12.55 28.37
CA PRO A 431 -12.87 -11.84 27.47
C PRO A 431 -11.91 -12.81 26.80
N VAL A 432 -11.53 -12.54 25.56
CA VAL A 432 -10.49 -13.30 24.86
C VAL A 432 -9.12 -12.83 25.35
N ASP A 433 -8.25 -13.77 25.69
CA ASP A 433 -6.92 -13.46 26.20
C ASP A 433 -6.09 -12.63 25.21
N ASN A 434 -5.34 -11.68 25.73
CA ASN A 434 -4.36 -10.94 24.95
C ASN A 434 -3.28 -11.88 24.44
N ARG A 435 -2.74 -11.58 23.24
CA ARG A 435 -1.64 -12.33 22.64
C ARG A 435 -0.47 -11.41 22.38
N TYR A 436 0.73 -11.92 22.56
CA TYR A 436 1.97 -11.17 22.39
C TYR A 436 2.92 -11.93 21.48
N ALA A 437 3.64 -11.19 20.65
CA ALA A 437 4.65 -11.78 19.78
C ALA A 437 5.82 -10.83 19.56
N LEU A 438 6.97 -11.41 19.22
CA LEU A 438 8.16 -10.71 18.78
C LEU A 438 8.52 -11.18 17.38
N GLU A 439 8.51 -10.25 16.43
CA GLU A 439 8.96 -10.49 15.06
C GLU A 439 10.31 -9.81 14.84
N ASN A 440 11.32 -10.59 14.52
CA ASN A 440 12.67 -10.11 14.22
C ASN A 440 13.04 -10.47 12.78
N ALA A 441 13.80 -9.61 12.14
CA ALA A 441 14.36 -9.91 10.84
C ALA A 441 15.73 -9.27 10.65
N LEU A 442 16.62 -10.01 10.00
CA LEU A 442 17.88 -9.52 9.48
C LEU A 442 17.84 -9.60 7.95
N TYR A 443 18.40 -8.63 7.28
CA TYR A 443 18.42 -8.63 5.83
C TYR A 443 19.72 -8.02 5.28
N ILE A 444 20.09 -8.52 4.11
CA ILE A 444 21.17 -7.99 3.28
C ILE A 444 20.76 -8.08 1.82
N SER A 445 21.10 -7.07 1.04
CA SER A 445 20.94 -7.08 -0.42
C SER A 445 22.06 -6.30 -1.09
N ASN A 446 22.34 -6.64 -2.34
CA ASN A 446 23.24 -5.88 -3.21
C ASN A 446 22.50 -5.47 -4.48
N GLU A 447 22.55 -4.19 -4.80
CA GLU A 447 22.18 -3.64 -6.09
C GLU A 447 23.46 -3.53 -6.91
N GLN A 448 23.58 -4.36 -7.96
CA GLN A 448 24.79 -4.48 -8.77
C GLN A 448 24.55 -4.10 -10.23
N THR A 449 25.35 -3.22 -10.76
CA THR A 449 25.50 -2.97 -12.20
C THR A 449 26.63 -3.87 -12.72
N ILE A 450 26.26 -5.01 -13.34
CA ILE A 450 27.22 -6.01 -13.84
C ILE A 450 27.81 -5.53 -15.15
N SER A 451 26.99 -4.90 -16.00
CA SER A 451 27.40 -4.29 -17.25
C SER A 451 26.42 -3.15 -17.61
N PRO A 452 26.70 -2.34 -18.65
CA PRO A 452 25.75 -1.32 -19.13
C PRO A 452 24.35 -1.89 -19.47
N HIS A 453 24.30 -3.18 -19.85
CA HIS A 453 23.07 -3.88 -20.23
C HIS A 453 22.49 -4.76 -19.14
N LEU A 454 23.22 -5.07 -18.07
CA LEU A 454 22.79 -6.04 -17.07
C LEU A 454 22.90 -5.46 -15.66
N ARG A 455 21.78 -5.37 -14.98
CA ARG A 455 21.69 -5.01 -13.57
C ARG A 455 21.01 -6.11 -12.80
N ALA A 456 21.47 -6.37 -11.58
CA ALA A 456 20.87 -7.36 -10.70
C ALA A 456 20.71 -6.78 -9.29
N THR A 457 19.56 -7.06 -8.67
CA THR A 457 19.35 -6.86 -7.24
C THR A 457 19.07 -8.21 -6.62
N TYR A 458 19.91 -8.62 -5.70
CA TYR A 458 19.77 -9.89 -4.99
C TYR A 458 19.93 -9.69 -3.50
N GLY A 459 19.14 -10.42 -2.73
CA GLY A 459 19.15 -10.26 -1.28
C GLY A 459 18.58 -11.45 -0.56
N LEU A 460 18.85 -11.48 0.73
CA LEU A 460 18.37 -12.49 1.65
C LEU A 460 17.83 -11.79 2.90
N ARG A 461 16.63 -12.16 3.30
CA ARG A 461 16.04 -11.84 4.58
C ARG A 461 15.88 -13.13 5.38
N TYR A 462 16.18 -13.09 6.65
CA TYR A 462 15.82 -14.13 7.61
C TYR A 462 14.87 -13.53 8.62
N SER A 463 13.65 -14.06 8.69
CA SER A 463 12.64 -13.63 9.65
C SER A 463 12.43 -14.68 10.73
N LEU A 464 12.21 -14.23 11.96
CA LEU A 464 11.96 -15.03 13.14
C LEU A 464 10.76 -14.46 13.89
N PHE A 465 9.73 -15.25 14.09
CA PHE A 465 8.52 -14.87 14.82
C PHE A 465 8.34 -15.76 16.04
N SER A 466 8.25 -15.15 17.22
CA SER A 466 8.11 -15.86 18.49
C SER A 466 6.84 -15.44 19.20
N SER A 467 6.00 -16.42 19.56
CA SER A 467 4.83 -16.22 20.40
C SER A 467 5.27 -16.15 21.88
N ILE A 468 4.80 -15.15 22.62
CA ILE A 468 5.25 -14.83 23.99
C ILE A 468 4.05 -14.84 24.93
N GLY A 469 4.20 -15.42 26.13
CA GLY A 469 3.22 -15.35 27.19
C GLY A 469 3.13 -13.96 27.87
N PRO A 470 2.05 -13.66 28.61
CA PRO A 470 1.10 -14.63 29.13
C PRO A 470 0.05 -15.05 28.11
N GLY A 471 -0.44 -16.28 28.20
CA GLY A 471 -1.50 -16.79 27.37
C GLY A 471 -1.73 -18.28 27.54
N THR A 472 -2.92 -18.75 27.18
CA THR A 472 -3.30 -20.16 27.15
C THR A 472 -3.37 -20.64 25.71
N VAL A 473 -2.71 -21.76 25.42
CA VAL A 473 -2.76 -22.43 24.11
C VAL A 473 -3.53 -23.73 24.26
N TYR A 474 -4.47 -23.95 23.37
CA TYR A 474 -5.28 -25.16 23.33
C TYR A 474 -4.77 -26.14 22.28
N THR A 475 -4.82 -27.43 22.58
CA THR A 475 -4.59 -28.51 21.64
C THR A 475 -5.94 -29.07 21.22
N TYR A 476 -6.14 -29.29 19.93
CA TYR A 476 -7.41 -29.74 19.37
C TYR A 476 -7.25 -31.11 18.73
N ASP A 477 -8.30 -31.93 18.80
CA ASP A 477 -8.44 -33.15 18.00
C ASP A 477 -8.94 -32.88 16.58
N GLN A 478 -9.21 -33.94 15.80
CA GLN A 478 -9.72 -33.83 14.44
C GLN A 478 -11.15 -33.24 14.37
N ALA A 479 -11.92 -33.41 15.44
CA ALA A 479 -13.27 -32.83 15.55
C ALA A 479 -13.24 -31.34 15.95
N ALA A 480 -12.05 -30.80 16.24
CA ALA A 480 -11.79 -29.46 16.77
C ALA A 480 -12.24 -29.27 18.24
N ASP A 481 -12.35 -30.36 18.97
CA ASP A 481 -12.57 -30.34 20.40
C ASP A 481 -11.24 -30.18 21.15
N VAL A 482 -11.29 -29.48 22.30
CA VAL A 482 -10.09 -29.26 23.12
C VAL A 482 -9.77 -30.53 23.86
N VAL A 483 -8.57 -31.07 23.62
CA VAL A 483 -8.05 -32.26 24.32
C VAL A 483 -7.02 -31.93 25.38
N ASP A 484 -6.33 -30.76 25.25
CA ASP A 484 -5.34 -30.30 26.22
C ASP A 484 -5.19 -28.78 26.18
N SER A 485 -4.59 -28.20 27.24
CA SER A 485 -4.28 -26.76 27.27
C SER A 485 -3.02 -26.50 28.10
N ALA A 486 -2.17 -25.61 27.62
CA ALA A 486 -0.96 -25.17 28.32
C ALA A 486 -0.99 -23.66 28.53
N THR A 487 -0.76 -23.22 29.78
CA THR A 487 -0.68 -21.80 30.14
C THR A 487 0.76 -21.40 30.34
N TYR A 488 1.16 -20.32 29.69
CA TYR A 488 2.52 -19.80 29.72
C TYR A 488 2.58 -18.46 30.46
N PRO A 489 3.57 -18.27 31.37
CA PRO A 489 3.73 -17.03 32.12
C PRO A 489 4.26 -15.89 31.24
N LYS A 490 4.14 -14.64 31.73
CA LYS A 490 4.61 -13.43 31.05
C LYS A 490 6.10 -13.54 30.68
N GLY A 491 6.40 -13.20 29.43
CA GLY A 491 7.76 -13.18 28.86
C GLY A 491 8.28 -14.56 28.42
N LYS A 492 7.55 -15.66 28.65
CA LYS A 492 7.96 -17.00 28.20
C LYS A 492 7.70 -17.14 26.70
N ILE A 493 8.73 -17.42 25.92
CA ILE A 493 8.60 -17.87 24.52
C ILE A 493 8.14 -19.32 24.52
N PHE A 494 7.05 -19.61 23.82
CA PHE A 494 6.47 -20.95 23.77
C PHE A 494 6.35 -21.54 22.35
N ASN A 495 6.48 -20.70 21.31
CA ASN A 495 6.53 -21.15 19.93
C ASN A 495 7.39 -20.19 19.11
N THR A 496 8.11 -20.71 18.12
CA THR A 496 8.96 -19.92 17.24
C THR A 496 8.92 -20.48 15.82
N TYR A 497 8.68 -19.59 14.86
CA TYR A 497 8.79 -19.85 13.44
C TYR A 497 9.88 -19.00 12.82
N GLY A 498 10.66 -19.56 11.91
CA GLY A 498 11.68 -18.80 11.20
C GLY A 498 11.90 -19.29 9.78
N GLY A 499 12.58 -18.48 8.98
CA GLY A 499 12.98 -18.93 7.66
C GLY A 499 13.58 -17.87 6.77
N PHE A 500 14.27 -18.37 5.75
CA PHE A 500 14.89 -17.56 4.73
C PHE A 500 13.88 -17.08 3.69
N GLU A 501 14.06 -15.84 3.26
CA GLU A 501 13.27 -15.15 2.24
C GLU A 501 14.22 -14.61 1.15
N PRO A 502 14.70 -15.49 0.24
CA PRO A 502 15.55 -15.05 -0.86
C PRO A 502 14.78 -14.21 -1.87
N ARG A 503 15.48 -13.25 -2.46
CA ARG A 503 14.95 -12.32 -3.45
C ARG A 503 15.96 -12.10 -4.55
N LEU A 504 15.47 -12.04 -5.79
CA LEU A 504 16.26 -11.80 -6.97
C LEU A 504 15.47 -10.96 -7.95
N LEU A 505 16.10 -9.96 -8.48
CA LEU A 505 15.62 -9.19 -9.61
C LEU A 505 16.76 -8.98 -10.59
N VAL A 506 16.54 -9.29 -11.85
CA VAL A 506 17.49 -9.07 -12.94
C VAL A 506 16.82 -8.18 -13.97
N ASN A 507 17.49 -7.11 -14.36
CA ASN A 507 17.09 -6.22 -15.45
C ASN A 507 18.10 -6.29 -16.58
N TYR A 508 17.67 -6.81 -17.72
CA TYR A 508 18.46 -6.84 -18.96
C TYR A 508 17.98 -5.71 -19.88
N ILE A 509 18.81 -4.70 -20.05
CA ILE A 509 18.55 -3.52 -20.88
C ILE A 509 18.97 -3.89 -22.31
N ILE A 510 17.99 -4.10 -23.20
CA ILE A 510 18.21 -4.45 -24.61
C ILE A 510 18.79 -3.24 -25.36
N ASN A 511 18.20 -2.07 -25.10
CA ASN A 511 18.59 -0.76 -25.64
C ASN A 511 17.97 0.35 -24.79
N ASP A 512 18.23 1.62 -25.10
CA ASP A 512 17.74 2.81 -24.36
C ASP A 512 16.20 2.83 -24.19
N SER A 513 15.48 2.07 -24.99
CA SER A 513 14.00 2.09 -25.03
C SER A 513 13.35 0.76 -24.62
N SER A 514 14.12 -0.30 -24.36
CA SER A 514 13.55 -1.62 -24.10
C SER A 514 14.35 -2.41 -23.07
N SER A 515 13.68 -3.12 -22.17
CA SER A 515 14.31 -4.04 -21.21
C SER A 515 13.42 -5.23 -20.90
N ILE A 516 14.04 -6.28 -20.39
CA ILE A 516 13.39 -7.47 -19.83
C ILE A 516 13.78 -7.54 -18.36
N LYS A 517 12.78 -7.74 -17.51
CA LYS A 517 12.98 -7.91 -16.06
C LYS A 517 12.45 -9.27 -15.62
N VAL A 518 13.26 -9.96 -14.82
CA VAL A 518 12.88 -11.24 -14.19
C VAL A 518 13.00 -11.08 -12.70
N SER A 519 12.01 -11.53 -11.94
CA SER A 519 12.11 -11.53 -10.48
C SER A 519 11.62 -12.81 -9.85
N TYR A 520 12.22 -13.13 -8.72
CA TYR A 520 11.77 -14.13 -7.77
C TYR A 520 11.79 -13.55 -6.37
N ALA A 521 10.74 -13.83 -5.60
CA ALA A 521 10.67 -13.46 -4.20
C ALA A 521 9.95 -14.55 -3.41
N ARG A 522 10.56 -14.98 -2.28
CA ARG A 522 9.87 -15.70 -1.21
C ARG A 522 9.56 -14.74 -0.08
N THR A 523 8.34 -14.84 0.45
CA THR A 523 7.86 -14.02 1.57
C THR A 523 7.13 -14.86 2.59
N ARG A 524 7.11 -14.37 3.85
CA ARG A 524 6.39 -14.98 4.96
C ARG A 524 5.50 -13.95 5.63
N GLN A 525 4.35 -14.42 6.13
CA GLN A 525 3.41 -13.60 6.90
C GLN A 525 3.08 -14.31 8.19
N TYR A 526 3.18 -13.58 9.30
CA TYR A 526 2.96 -14.10 10.66
C TYR A 526 1.74 -13.51 11.34
N ILE A 527 1.15 -12.47 10.75
CA ILE A 527 -0.02 -11.76 11.28
C ILE A 527 -1.12 -11.85 10.23
N HIS A 528 -2.26 -12.40 10.61
CA HIS A 528 -3.36 -12.75 9.72
C HIS A 528 -4.61 -11.99 10.08
N LEU A 529 -5.38 -11.56 9.08
CA LEU A 529 -6.70 -10.96 9.26
C LEU A 529 -7.78 -12.00 8.99
N LEU A 530 -8.49 -12.36 10.03
CA LEU A 530 -9.62 -13.27 9.91
C LEU A 530 -10.85 -12.48 9.45
N SER A 531 -11.22 -12.65 8.17
CA SER A 531 -12.37 -12.01 7.54
C SER A 531 -13.17 -13.00 6.70
N ASN A 532 -14.47 -13.08 6.92
CA ASN A 532 -15.38 -13.92 6.15
C ASN A 532 -16.03 -13.18 4.97
N THR A 533 -15.71 -11.91 4.78
CA THR A 533 -16.24 -11.05 3.72
C THR A 533 -15.25 -10.88 2.56
N THR A 534 -15.71 -10.43 1.40
CA THR A 534 -14.85 -10.11 0.25
C THR A 534 -14.06 -8.84 0.48
N SER A 535 -14.62 -7.88 1.20
CA SER A 535 -13.97 -6.63 1.63
C SER A 535 -13.71 -6.69 3.13
N THR A 536 -12.56 -6.17 3.57
CA THR A 536 -12.26 -6.06 5.01
C THR A 536 -13.25 -5.14 5.69
N THR A 537 -13.65 -5.52 6.89
CA THR A 537 -14.50 -4.74 7.77
C THR A 537 -13.70 -4.27 9.00
N PRO A 538 -14.13 -3.21 9.68
CA PRO A 538 -13.47 -2.80 10.93
C PRO A 538 -13.53 -3.85 12.05
N PHE A 539 -14.43 -4.82 11.94
CA PHE A 539 -14.60 -5.90 12.95
C PHE A 539 -13.71 -7.11 12.71
N ASP A 540 -12.98 -7.16 11.59
CA ASP A 540 -12.13 -8.30 11.27
C ASP A 540 -11.03 -8.45 12.32
N LEU A 541 -10.74 -9.69 12.70
CA LEU A 541 -9.86 -10.01 13.80
C LEU A 541 -8.42 -10.25 13.35
N TRP A 542 -7.48 -9.49 13.88
CA TRP A 542 -6.06 -9.74 13.70
C TRP A 542 -5.55 -10.79 14.68
N VAL A 543 -4.92 -11.83 14.17
CA VAL A 543 -4.34 -12.93 14.95
C VAL A 543 -2.90 -13.22 14.56
N PRO A 544 -2.02 -13.50 15.52
CA PRO A 544 -0.65 -13.94 15.23
C PRO A 544 -0.59 -15.42 14.89
N SER A 545 0.43 -15.83 14.15
CA SER A 545 0.85 -17.23 14.06
C SER A 545 1.17 -17.78 15.46
N ASN A 546 0.79 -19.02 15.71
CA ASN A 546 1.04 -19.75 16.93
C ASN A 546 1.11 -21.26 16.63
N ILE A 547 1.07 -22.12 17.64
CA ILE A 547 1.12 -23.58 17.44
C ILE A 547 0.01 -24.07 16.51
N ASN A 548 -1.18 -23.44 16.52
CA ASN A 548 -2.34 -23.81 15.72
C ASN A 548 -2.47 -23.03 14.40
N ILE A 549 -1.77 -21.90 14.25
CA ILE A 549 -1.81 -21.03 13.07
C ILE A 549 -0.41 -20.95 12.47
N LEU A 550 -0.19 -21.69 11.39
CA LEU A 550 1.08 -21.71 10.68
C LEU A 550 1.31 -20.38 9.93
N PRO A 551 2.57 -19.92 9.79
CA PRO A 551 2.90 -18.80 8.93
C PRO A 551 2.49 -19.08 7.47
N GLU A 552 1.85 -18.11 6.85
CA GLU A 552 1.61 -18.15 5.41
C GLU A 552 2.91 -17.90 4.65
N ILE A 553 3.11 -18.58 3.52
CA ILE A 553 4.31 -18.47 2.69
C ILE A 553 3.89 -18.25 1.25
N ALA A 554 4.54 -17.34 0.56
CA ALA A 554 4.38 -17.13 -0.87
C ALA A 554 5.71 -17.22 -1.60
N ASP A 555 5.69 -17.88 -2.77
CA ASP A 555 6.74 -17.82 -3.78
C ASP A 555 6.15 -17.16 -5.03
N GLN A 556 6.77 -16.06 -5.49
CA GLN A 556 6.32 -15.34 -6.66
C GLN A 556 7.43 -15.23 -7.71
N TYR A 557 7.08 -15.54 -8.94
CA TYR A 557 7.91 -15.39 -10.13
C TYR A 557 7.28 -14.36 -11.05
N THR A 558 8.08 -13.47 -11.63
CA THR A 558 7.60 -12.45 -12.58
C THR A 558 8.57 -12.32 -13.73
N LEU A 559 8.03 -12.22 -14.95
CA LEU A 559 8.75 -11.85 -16.15
C LEU A 559 8.05 -10.65 -16.76
N GLY A 560 8.77 -9.57 -17.04
CA GLY A 560 8.24 -8.34 -17.63
C GLY A 560 9.06 -7.87 -18.82
N TYR A 561 8.37 -7.40 -19.87
CA TYR A 561 8.94 -6.67 -21.00
C TYR A 561 8.47 -5.23 -20.95
N PHE A 562 9.42 -4.30 -21.00
CA PHE A 562 9.20 -2.86 -20.91
C PHE A 562 9.71 -2.19 -22.17
N ARG A 563 8.89 -1.31 -22.76
CA ARG A 563 9.28 -0.56 -23.95
C ARG A 563 8.70 0.83 -23.95
N ASN A 564 9.54 1.81 -24.26
CA ASN A 564 9.15 3.20 -24.40
C ASN A 564 9.25 3.66 -25.85
N PHE A 565 8.36 4.57 -26.22
CA PHE A 565 8.27 5.11 -27.59
C PHE A 565 8.28 6.64 -27.55
N SER A 566 8.63 7.25 -28.70
CA SER A 566 8.56 8.71 -28.92
C SER A 566 9.27 9.49 -27.80
N ASN A 567 10.56 9.20 -27.57
CA ASN A 567 11.37 9.85 -26.53
C ASN A 567 10.75 9.76 -25.13
N ASN A 568 10.31 8.56 -24.72
CA ASN A 568 9.64 8.28 -23.44
C ASN A 568 8.26 8.96 -23.26
N MET A 569 7.63 9.47 -24.32
CA MET A 569 6.26 9.98 -24.27
C MET A 569 5.27 8.87 -23.91
N TYR A 570 5.48 7.68 -24.47
CA TYR A 570 4.67 6.50 -24.20
C TYR A 570 5.50 5.45 -23.45
N GLU A 571 5.03 5.02 -22.30
CA GLU A 571 5.55 3.88 -21.57
C GLU A 571 4.61 2.69 -21.77
N THR A 572 5.19 1.54 -22.11
CA THR A 572 4.44 0.28 -22.20
C THR A 572 5.10 -0.79 -21.38
N SER A 573 4.28 -1.69 -20.83
CA SER A 573 4.78 -2.91 -20.22
C SER A 573 3.82 -4.08 -20.41
N VAL A 574 4.40 -5.27 -20.49
CA VAL A 574 3.71 -6.55 -20.38
C VAL A 574 4.41 -7.36 -19.31
N GLU A 575 3.68 -7.73 -18.28
CA GLU A 575 4.21 -8.52 -17.17
C GLU A 575 3.38 -9.81 -17.04
N VAL A 576 4.06 -10.96 -16.87
CA VAL A 576 3.42 -12.23 -16.52
C VAL A 576 3.92 -12.67 -15.16
N TYR A 577 3.03 -13.23 -14.35
CA TYR A 577 3.38 -13.68 -13.01
C TYR A 577 2.77 -15.04 -12.69
N TYR A 578 3.46 -15.77 -11.81
CA TYR A 578 2.99 -16.98 -11.17
C TYR A 578 3.33 -16.95 -9.70
N LYS A 579 2.33 -17.16 -8.85
CA LYS A 579 2.44 -17.13 -7.39
C LYS A 579 1.89 -18.43 -6.80
N THR A 580 2.63 -19.05 -5.90
CA THR A 580 2.15 -20.13 -5.04
C THR A 580 1.99 -19.63 -3.62
N LEU A 581 0.97 -20.12 -2.93
CA LEU A 581 0.62 -19.74 -1.58
C LEU A 581 0.46 -21.00 -0.73
N GLN A 582 1.12 -21.04 0.42
CA GLN A 582 1.08 -22.17 1.37
C GLN A 582 0.46 -21.70 2.68
N ASN A 583 -0.13 -22.64 3.42
CA ASN A 583 -0.76 -22.44 4.72
C ASN A 583 -1.85 -21.35 4.71
N GLN A 584 -2.55 -21.23 3.58
CA GLN A 584 -3.64 -20.25 3.44
C GLN A 584 -4.74 -20.58 4.43
N ILE A 585 -5.31 -19.55 5.04
CA ILE A 585 -6.33 -19.67 6.09
C ILE A 585 -7.73 -19.50 5.49
N ASP A 586 -8.66 -20.34 5.88
CA ASP A 586 -10.09 -20.20 5.63
C ASP A 586 -10.86 -20.77 6.86
N TYR A 587 -12.18 -20.78 6.84
CA TYR A 587 -13.01 -21.21 7.95
C TYR A 587 -13.73 -22.50 7.66
N ARG A 588 -14.04 -23.26 8.70
CA ARG A 588 -15.02 -24.33 8.66
C ARG A 588 -16.40 -23.79 8.30
N ASN A 589 -17.25 -24.63 7.73
CA ASN A 589 -18.65 -24.25 7.52
C ASN A 589 -19.34 -24.06 8.88
N GLY A 590 -20.08 -22.94 9.04
CA GLY A 590 -20.70 -22.58 10.30
C GLY A 590 -19.78 -22.04 11.38
N ALA A 591 -18.55 -21.63 11.03
CA ALA A 591 -17.56 -21.11 11.97
C ALA A 591 -18.08 -19.91 12.79
N ASN A 592 -17.86 -19.94 14.10
CA ASN A 592 -18.09 -18.83 15.00
C ASN A 592 -16.78 -18.12 15.31
N LEU A 593 -16.62 -16.88 14.79
CA LEU A 593 -15.41 -16.09 14.94
C LEU A 593 -15.52 -14.97 15.99
N ILE A 594 -16.76 -14.63 16.39
CA ILE A 594 -17.02 -13.48 17.26
C ILE A 594 -16.89 -13.90 18.71
N LEU A 595 -16.06 -13.17 19.49
CA LEU A 595 -15.86 -13.40 20.92
C LEU A 595 -15.49 -14.86 21.28
N ASN A 596 -14.73 -15.50 20.40
CA ASN A 596 -14.36 -16.91 20.53
C ASN A 596 -12.91 -17.07 20.99
N ASN A 597 -12.71 -17.54 22.25
CA ASN A 597 -11.36 -17.84 22.79
C ASN A 597 -10.64 -18.99 22.07
N LYS A 598 -11.40 -19.81 21.35
CA LYS A 598 -10.93 -20.99 20.63
C LYS A 598 -11.06 -20.78 19.11
N VAL A 599 -10.84 -19.56 18.64
CA VAL A 599 -11.00 -19.20 17.21
C VAL A 599 -10.18 -20.10 16.29
N GLU A 600 -9.04 -20.61 16.77
CA GLU A 600 -8.15 -21.51 16.04
C GLU A 600 -8.84 -22.82 15.64
N SER A 601 -9.78 -23.32 16.46
CA SER A 601 -10.57 -24.55 16.15
C SER A 601 -11.50 -24.34 14.95
N GLN A 602 -11.79 -23.10 14.58
CA GLN A 602 -12.67 -22.73 13.49
C GLN A 602 -11.93 -22.60 12.14
N LEU A 603 -10.60 -22.67 12.17
CA LEU A 603 -9.76 -22.43 11.01
C LEU A 603 -9.41 -23.72 10.29
N VAL A 604 -9.23 -23.63 8.97
CA VAL A 604 -8.71 -24.68 8.10
C VAL A 604 -7.55 -24.12 7.25
N PHE A 605 -6.62 -24.99 6.91
CA PHE A 605 -5.40 -24.60 6.21
C PHE A 605 -5.30 -25.25 4.84
N GLY A 606 -4.87 -24.48 3.86
CA GLY A 606 -4.79 -24.96 2.49
C GLY A 606 -3.68 -24.31 1.67
N LYS A 607 -3.79 -24.48 0.36
CA LYS A 607 -2.85 -23.93 -0.63
C LYS A 607 -3.58 -23.04 -1.62
N GLY A 608 -2.82 -22.15 -2.27
CA GLY A 608 -3.35 -21.29 -3.30
C GLY A 608 -2.40 -21.06 -4.46
N TRP A 609 -2.95 -20.59 -5.58
CA TRP A 609 -2.21 -20.22 -6.77
C TRP A 609 -2.84 -18.97 -7.37
N GLY A 610 -1.99 -18.00 -7.76
CA GLY A 610 -2.37 -16.83 -8.54
C GLY A 610 -1.47 -16.72 -9.77
N TYR A 611 -2.04 -16.52 -10.95
CA TYR A 611 -1.28 -16.29 -12.17
C TYR A 611 -2.02 -15.37 -13.12
N GLY A 612 -1.27 -14.66 -13.95
CA GLY A 612 -1.89 -13.71 -14.87
C GLY A 612 -0.89 -12.96 -15.74
N ALA A 613 -1.48 -12.14 -16.61
CA ALA A 613 -0.77 -11.21 -17.49
C ALA A 613 -1.31 -9.79 -17.27
N GLU A 614 -0.41 -8.83 -17.20
CA GLU A 614 -0.67 -7.41 -16.94
C GLU A 614 -0.16 -6.59 -18.12
N PHE A 615 -0.95 -5.67 -18.62
CA PHE A 615 -0.63 -4.79 -19.74
C PHE A 615 -0.83 -3.35 -19.32
N LEU A 616 0.14 -2.49 -19.64
CA LEU A 616 0.07 -1.05 -19.42
C LEU A 616 0.51 -0.31 -20.68
N ILE A 617 -0.27 0.72 -21.03
CA ILE A 617 0.12 1.75 -21.98
C ILE A 617 -0.15 3.08 -21.32
N ARG A 618 0.88 3.89 -21.10
CA ARG A 618 0.79 5.21 -20.46
C ARG A 618 1.34 6.29 -21.37
N LYS A 619 0.58 7.36 -21.54
CA LYS A 619 1.03 8.59 -22.21
C LYS A 619 1.30 9.66 -21.16
N LYS A 620 2.55 10.14 -21.08
CA LYS A 620 3.03 11.05 -20.03
C LYS A 620 2.84 12.53 -20.33
N TYR A 621 2.97 12.92 -21.61
CA TYR A 621 3.09 14.33 -22.01
C TYR A 621 2.10 14.70 -23.11
N GLY A 622 1.88 16.02 -23.25
CA GLY A 622 1.00 16.64 -24.22
C GLY A 622 -0.38 16.97 -23.63
N LYS A 623 -1.28 17.50 -24.46
CA LYS A 623 -2.63 17.89 -24.02
C LYS A 623 -3.47 16.72 -23.51
N LEU A 624 -3.28 15.54 -24.10
CA LEU A 624 -3.89 14.29 -23.63
C LEU A 624 -2.83 13.47 -22.90
N THR A 625 -3.07 13.16 -21.63
CA THR A 625 -2.27 12.25 -20.81
C THR A 625 -3.17 11.19 -20.18
N GLY A 626 -2.60 10.10 -19.68
CA GLY A 626 -3.35 9.03 -19.03
C GLY A 626 -2.80 7.65 -19.36
N TRP A 627 -3.59 6.61 -19.05
CA TRP A 627 -3.17 5.22 -19.27
C TRP A 627 -4.33 4.29 -19.52
N ILE A 628 -3.99 3.17 -20.13
CA ILE A 628 -4.85 1.99 -20.25
C ILE A 628 -4.13 0.86 -19.52
N SER A 629 -4.81 0.26 -18.57
CA SER A 629 -4.35 -0.94 -17.86
C SER A 629 -5.30 -2.10 -18.12
N TYR A 630 -4.75 -3.29 -18.32
CA TYR A 630 -5.51 -4.52 -18.44
C TYR A 630 -4.82 -5.63 -17.65
N THR A 631 -5.59 -6.37 -16.88
CA THR A 631 -5.13 -7.55 -16.15
C THR A 631 -6.01 -8.73 -16.51
N LEU A 632 -5.39 -9.79 -16.99
CA LEU A 632 -5.97 -11.11 -17.14
C LEU A 632 -5.42 -12.01 -16.05
N SER A 633 -6.26 -12.53 -15.14
CA SER A 633 -5.78 -13.29 -13.99
C SER A 633 -6.68 -14.43 -13.59
N LYS A 634 -6.13 -15.40 -12.86
CA LYS A 634 -6.88 -16.48 -12.23
C LYS A 634 -6.30 -16.79 -10.86
N THR A 635 -7.18 -16.93 -9.86
CA THR A 635 -6.79 -17.23 -8.48
C THR A 635 -7.58 -18.43 -7.97
N LYS A 636 -6.86 -19.45 -7.49
CA LYS A 636 -7.43 -20.72 -7.01
C LYS A 636 -6.99 -21.03 -5.59
N ARG A 637 -7.79 -21.82 -4.89
CA ARG A 637 -7.54 -22.35 -3.55
C ARG A 637 -7.84 -23.85 -3.52
N LYS A 638 -7.18 -24.55 -2.58
CA LYS A 638 -7.45 -25.94 -2.27
C LYS A 638 -7.28 -26.17 -0.78
N PHE A 639 -8.34 -26.62 -0.12
CA PHE A 639 -8.36 -26.98 1.29
C PHE A 639 -8.91 -28.41 1.43
N PRO A 640 -8.33 -29.27 2.28
CA PRO A 640 -8.84 -30.62 2.49
C PRO A 640 -10.31 -30.66 2.91
N ASP A 641 -10.71 -29.73 3.79
CA ASP A 641 -12.02 -29.71 4.47
C ASP A 641 -13.05 -28.83 3.75
N ILE A 642 -12.73 -28.28 2.57
CA ILE A 642 -13.64 -27.42 1.80
C ILE A 642 -13.86 -28.03 0.41
N ASN A 643 -15.11 -28.05 -0.07
CA ASN A 643 -15.51 -28.55 -1.39
C ASN A 643 -14.99 -29.98 -1.66
N GLY A 644 -14.99 -30.85 -0.62
CA GLY A 644 -14.48 -32.23 -0.73
C GLY A 644 -13.00 -32.32 -1.09
N GLY A 645 -12.19 -31.34 -0.72
CA GLY A 645 -10.76 -31.27 -1.07
C GLY A 645 -10.45 -30.90 -2.52
N ASN A 646 -11.43 -30.50 -3.30
CA ASN A 646 -11.27 -30.06 -4.68
C ASN A 646 -10.74 -28.62 -4.77
N THR A 647 -10.10 -28.31 -5.90
CA THR A 647 -9.65 -26.95 -6.19
C THR A 647 -10.84 -26.07 -6.59
N PHE A 648 -10.97 -24.89 -5.98
CA PHE A 648 -12.03 -23.92 -6.25
C PHE A 648 -11.45 -22.49 -6.46
N LEU A 649 -12.27 -21.56 -6.94
CA LEU A 649 -11.88 -20.18 -7.16
C LEU A 649 -11.80 -19.42 -5.82
N ALA A 650 -10.75 -18.60 -5.65
CA ALA A 650 -10.64 -17.74 -4.49
C ALA A 650 -11.66 -16.58 -4.55
N LYS A 651 -12.13 -16.10 -3.39
CA LYS A 651 -13.12 -14.99 -3.29
C LYS A 651 -12.71 -13.73 -4.07
N GLN A 652 -11.41 -13.49 -4.25
CA GLN A 652 -10.84 -12.38 -5.02
C GLN A 652 -10.61 -12.67 -6.50
N ASP A 653 -11.00 -13.86 -7.00
CA ASP A 653 -10.81 -14.19 -8.42
C ASP A 653 -11.66 -13.31 -9.32
N ARG A 654 -11.01 -12.53 -10.18
CA ARG A 654 -11.62 -11.64 -11.18
C ARG A 654 -10.82 -11.73 -12.47
N PRO A 655 -11.28 -12.54 -13.45
CA PRO A 655 -10.49 -12.84 -14.66
C PRO A 655 -10.07 -11.61 -15.45
N ASN A 656 -10.93 -10.61 -15.58
CA ASN A 656 -10.64 -9.42 -16.35
C ASN A 656 -10.78 -8.17 -15.49
N ASN A 657 -9.78 -7.29 -15.55
CA ASN A 657 -9.81 -5.96 -14.94
C ASN A 657 -9.20 -4.96 -15.94
N ILE A 658 -10.00 -3.99 -16.38
CA ILE A 658 -9.61 -2.97 -17.34
C ILE A 658 -9.84 -1.61 -16.69
N ALA A 659 -8.86 -0.71 -16.77
CA ALA A 659 -9.06 0.70 -16.44
C ALA A 659 -8.50 1.58 -17.59
N ILE A 660 -9.29 2.56 -18.00
CA ILE A 660 -8.92 3.57 -18.98
C ILE A 660 -9.02 4.93 -18.29
N VAL A 661 -7.90 5.60 -18.14
CA VAL A 661 -7.81 6.92 -17.51
C VAL A 661 -7.31 7.92 -18.53
N GLY A 662 -8.05 8.99 -18.74
CA GLY A 662 -7.70 10.06 -19.65
C GLY A 662 -7.87 11.43 -19.03
N MET A 663 -6.90 12.32 -19.26
CA MET A 663 -6.94 13.72 -18.86
C MET A 663 -6.59 14.56 -20.08
N TYR A 664 -7.50 15.46 -20.47
CA TYR A 664 -7.35 16.32 -21.63
C TYR A 664 -7.36 17.80 -21.23
N GLU A 665 -6.24 18.47 -21.44
CA GLU A 665 -6.12 19.91 -21.24
C GLU A 665 -6.74 20.66 -22.42
N LEU A 666 -7.99 21.08 -22.27
CA LEU A 666 -8.71 21.90 -23.25
C LEU A 666 -7.99 23.23 -23.49
N ASN A 667 -7.60 23.88 -22.39
CA ASN A 667 -6.79 25.08 -22.35
C ASN A 667 -6.13 25.20 -20.96
N PRO A 668 -5.21 26.17 -20.69
CA PRO A 668 -4.52 26.31 -19.42
C PRO A 668 -5.42 26.48 -18.18
N ARG A 669 -6.72 26.71 -18.39
CA ARG A 669 -7.69 26.85 -17.29
C ARG A 669 -8.65 25.69 -17.15
N LEU A 670 -8.79 24.85 -18.16
CA LEU A 670 -9.79 23.79 -18.19
C LEU A 670 -9.15 22.45 -18.54
N THR A 671 -9.24 21.51 -17.60
CA THR A 671 -8.84 20.12 -17.80
C THR A 671 -10.05 19.22 -17.65
N PHE A 672 -10.39 18.49 -18.72
CA PHE A 672 -11.38 17.42 -18.67
C PHE A 672 -10.70 16.10 -18.32
N SER A 673 -11.36 15.26 -17.53
CA SER A 673 -10.85 13.94 -17.16
C SER A 673 -11.96 12.90 -17.23
N ALA A 674 -11.59 11.68 -17.57
CA ALA A 674 -12.50 10.54 -17.59
C ALA A 674 -11.80 9.27 -17.12
N THR A 675 -12.54 8.43 -16.41
CA THR A 675 -12.06 7.11 -15.95
C THR A 675 -13.14 6.09 -16.25
N TRP A 676 -12.84 5.11 -17.11
CA TRP A 676 -13.71 3.97 -17.32
C TRP A 676 -13.08 2.71 -16.75
N ILE A 677 -13.90 1.92 -16.05
CA ILE A 677 -13.47 0.70 -15.36
C ILE A 677 -14.42 -0.43 -15.78
N PHE A 678 -13.84 -1.58 -16.09
CA PHE A 678 -14.54 -2.86 -16.23
C PHE A 678 -13.84 -3.92 -15.39
N ILE A 679 -14.59 -4.67 -14.59
CA ILE A 679 -14.06 -5.73 -13.74
C ILE A 679 -15.02 -6.91 -13.77
N SER A 680 -14.52 -8.10 -14.07
CA SER A 680 -15.32 -9.34 -13.92
C SER A 680 -15.80 -9.50 -12.48
N GLY A 681 -17.02 -9.98 -12.30
CA GLY A 681 -17.59 -10.24 -10.98
C GLY A 681 -16.70 -11.16 -10.15
N ASN A 682 -16.63 -10.93 -8.83
CA ASN A 682 -15.98 -11.84 -7.90
C ASN A 682 -16.83 -13.09 -7.67
N VAL A 683 -16.22 -14.14 -7.13
CA VAL A 683 -16.98 -15.34 -6.75
C VAL A 683 -17.47 -15.24 -5.31
N VAL A 684 -18.64 -15.80 -5.07
CA VAL A 684 -19.33 -15.81 -3.78
C VAL A 684 -19.97 -17.17 -3.51
N THR A 685 -20.28 -17.43 -2.26
CA THR A 685 -21.00 -18.63 -1.82
C THR A 685 -22.49 -18.32 -1.73
N PHE A 686 -23.27 -18.93 -2.62
CA PHE A 686 -24.73 -18.84 -2.57
C PHE A 686 -25.36 -20.17 -2.16
N PRO A 687 -26.55 -20.14 -1.54
CA PRO A 687 -27.29 -21.38 -1.26
C PRO A 687 -27.71 -22.03 -2.58
N SER A 688 -27.49 -23.34 -2.66
CA SER A 688 -27.90 -24.19 -3.79
C SER A 688 -29.31 -24.75 -3.62
N GLY A 689 -29.83 -24.69 -2.40
CA GLY A 689 -31.13 -25.18 -2.04
C GLY A 689 -31.54 -24.67 -0.66
N ARG A 690 -32.63 -25.22 -0.17
CA ARG A 690 -33.18 -24.96 1.18
C ARG A 690 -33.88 -26.16 1.72
N TYR A 691 -34.02 -26.24 3.03
CA TYR A 691 -34.84 -27.18 3.73
C TYR A 691 -35.56 -26.49 4.90
N TYR A 692 -36.57 -27.12 5.45
CA TYR A 692 -37.36 -26.58 6.55
C TYR A 692 -36.99 -27.31 7.84
N VAL A 693 -36.73 -26.56 8.91
CA VAL A 693 -36.52 -27.07 10.27
C VAL A 693 -37.42 -26.28 11.20
N ASP A 694 -38.31 -26.92 11.88
CA ASP A 694 -39.27 -26.31 12.85
C ASP A 694 -39.95 -25.05 12.30
N GLY A 695 -40.38 -25.09 11.03
CA GLY A 695 -41.05 -23.98 10.35
C GLY A 695 -40.13 -22.88 9.83
N ASN A 696 -38.81 -22.98 10.07
CA ASN A 696 -37.85 -22.04 9.58
C ASN A 696 -37.18 -22.53 8.29
N ILE A 697 -36.93 -21.60 7.35
CA ILE A 697 -36.18 -21.89 6.15
C ILE A 697 -34.66 -21.85 6.48
N VAL A 698 -34.00 -22.96 6.23
CA VAL A 698 -32.55 -23.10 6.40
C VAL A 698 -31.88 -23.18 5.00
N PRO A 699 -31.04 -22.24 4.63
CA PRO A 699 -30.29 -22.30 3.35
C PRO A 699 -29.32 -23.48 3.33
N TYR A 700 -29.28 -24.20 2.22
CA TYR A 700 -28.35 -25.30 1.98
C TYR A 700 -27.26 -24.91 1.00
N TYR A 701 -26.00 -25.08 1.40
CA TYR A 701 -24.81 -24.70 0.62
C TYR A 701 -24.04 -25.94 0.20
N THR A 702 -23.74 -26.09 -1.09
CA THR A 702 -22.98 -27.22 -1.64
C THR A 702 -21.53 -26.87 -1.96
N GLU A 703 -21.30 -25.66 -2.42
CA GLU A 703 -19.97 -25.22 -2.87
C GLU A 703 -19.60 -23.85 -2.33
N ARG A 704 -18.40 -23.72 -1.78
CA ARG A 704 -17.80 -22.44 -1.46
C ARG A 704 -17.33 -21.76 -2.74
N ASN A 705 -17.70 -20.47 -2.91
CA ASN A 705 -17.36 -19.65 -4.08
C ASN A 705 -17.84 -20.25 -5.41
N GLY A 706 -18.98 -20.97 -5.41
CA GLY A 706 -19.53 -21.62 -6.59
C GLY A 706 -20.24 -20.68 -7.58
N TYR A 707 -20.54 -19.44 -7.18
CA TYR A 707 -21.26 -18.48 -8.01
C TYR A 707 -20.42 -17.25 -8.30
N ARG A 708 -20.48 -16.74 -9.56
CA ARG A 708 -19.84 -15.49 -9.95
C ARG A 708 -20.85 -14.35 -10.01
N MET A 709 -20.55 -13.27 -9.31
CA MET A 709 -21.34 -12.04 -9.32
C MET A 709 -21.38 -11.41 -10.73
N PRO A 710 -22.39 -10.59 -11.05
CA PRO A 710 -22.42 -9.81 -12.28
C PRO A 710 -21.19 -8.93 -12.45
N ASP A 711 -20.78 -8.72 -13.70
CA ASP A 711 -19.65 -7.85 -14.03
C ASP A 711 -19.94 -6.41 -13.64
N TYR A 712 -18.89 -5.77 -13.13
CA TYR A 712 -18.89 -4.39 -12.69
C TYR A 712 -18.29 -3.47 -13.75
N HIS A 713 -18.98 -2.39 -14.11
CA HIS A 713 -18.37 -1.33 -14.92
C HIS A 713 -18.99 0.03 -14.65
N ARG A 714 -18.22 1.09 -14.84
CA ARG A 714 -18.69 2.47 -14.69
C ARG A 714 -17.81 3.43 -15.48
N LEU A 715 -18.36 4.60 -15.77
CA LEU A 715 -17.65 5.76 -16.30
C LEU A 715 -17.76 6.91 -15.31
N ASP A 716 -16.63 7.47 -14.93
CA ASP A 716 -16.53 8.67 -14.12
C ASP A 716 -15.95 9.79 -14.97
N ILE A 717 -16.50 11.01 -14.85
CA ILE A 717 -15.98 12.20 -15.56
C ILE A 717 -15.67 13.30 -14.58
N GLY A 718 -14.74 14.18 -14.94
CA GLY A 718 -14.36 15.33 -14.15
C GLY A 718 -13.99 16.53 -15.01
N LEU A 719 -14.22 17.72 -14.47
CA LEU A 719 -13.78 18.99 -15.05
C LEU A 719 -13.10 19.81 -13.96
N THR A 720 -11.82 20.10 -14.15
CA THR A 720 -11.06 21.02 -13.28
C THR A 720 -11.00 22.40 -13.95
N TRP A 721 -11.53 23.40 -13.26
CA TRP A 721 -11.50 24.79 -13.70
C TRP A 721 -10.55 25.61 -12.84
N GLN A 722 -9.38 25.95 -13.38
CA GLN A 722 -8.39 26.85 -12.76
C GLN A 722 -8.91 28.30 -12.80
N ARG A 723 -9.40 28.80 -11.66
CA ARG A 723 -9.99 30.15 -11.57
C ARG A 723 -8.93 31.23 -11.50
N LYS A 724 -7.99 31.09 -10.56
CA LYS A 724 -6.94 32.07 -10.31
C LYS A 724 -5.60 31.39 -10.09
N LYS A 725 -4.57 31.92 -10.70
CA LYS A 725 -3.19 31.50 -10.49
C LYS A 725 -2.31 32.74 -10.50
N THR A 726 -1.80 33.09 -9.32
CA THR A 726 -0.85 34.18 -9.09
C THR A 726 0.36 33.60 -8.34
N ALA A 727 1.40 34.38 -8.15
CA ALA A 727 2.58 33.94 -7.39
C ALA A 727 2.26 33.60 -5.92
N ARG A 728 1.19 34.18 -5.33
CA ARG A 728 0.83 33.99 -3.92
C ARG A 728 -0.49 33.27 -3.68
N PHE A 729 -1.33 33.11 -4.71
CA PHE A 729 -2.64 32.49 -4.55
C PHE A 729 -3.04 31.71 -5.77
N GLU A 730 -3.45 30.49 -5.56
CA GLU A 730 -3.99 29.59 -6.57
C GLU A 730 -5.34 29.04 -6.12
N SER A 731 -6.32 28.96 -7.02
CA SER A 731 -7.60 28.31 -6.71
C SER A 731 -8.22 27.67 -7.95
N ASN A 732 -8.88 26.55 -7.72
CA ASN A 732 -9.62 25.81 -8.75
C ASN A 732 -10.92 25.23 -8.21
N TRP A 733 -11.86 25.03 -9.12
CA TRP A 733 -13.06 24.22 -8.91
C TRP A 733 -12.89 22.87 -9.60
N ASN A 734 -13.26 21.82 -8.91
CA ASN A 734 -13.35 20.48 -9.49
C ASN A 734 -14.81 20.03 -9.46
N PHE A 735 -15.35 19.73 -10.64
CA PHE A 735 -16.68 19.15 -10.83
C PHE A 735 -16.48 17.69 -11.26
N SER A 736 -17.15 16.75 -10.63
CA SER A 736 -17.05 15.34 -11.01
C SER A 736 -18.40 14.66 -10.92
N ILE A 737 -18.57 13.62 -11.74
CA ILE A 737 -19.72 12.73 -11.72
C ILE A 737 -19.17 11.32 -11.68
N TYR A 738 -19.49 10.59 -10.63
CA TYR A 738 -19.22 9.18 -10.49
C TYR A 738 -20.38 8.39 -11.11
N ASN A 739 -20.04 7.37 -11.91
CA ASN A 739 -20.99 6.48 -12.58
C ASN A 739 -22.01 7.24 -13.45
N VAL A 740 -21.53 7.93 -14.48
CA VAL A 740 -22.30 8.84 -15.34
C VAL A 740 -23.56 8.23 -15.94
N TYR A 741 -23.51 6.96 -16.34
CA TYR A 741 -24.65 6.24 -16.92
C TYR A 741 -25.51 5.52 -15.87
N ALA A 742 -25.32 5.82 -14.59
CA ALA A 742 -26.16 5.38 -13.47
C ALA A 742 -26.39 3.85 -13.37
N ARG A 743 -25.41 3.03 -13.80
CA ARG A 743 -25.53 1.57 -13.71
C ARG A 743 -25.71 1.12 -12.27
N SER A 744 -26.67 0.24 -12.03
CA SER A 744 -26.87 -0.46 -10.77
C SER A 744 -25.88 -1.62 -10.67
N ASN A 745 -24.64 -1.34 -10.26
CA ASN A 745 -23.64 -2.37 -10.01
C ASN A 745 -23.98 -3.16 -8.76
N ALA A 746 -23.77 -4.48 -8.78
CA ALA A 746 -24.05 -5.33 -7.64
C ALA A 746 -23.00 -5.12 -6.53
N TYR A 747 -23.41 -4.59 -5.39
CA TYR A 747 -22.61 -4.56 -4.16
C TYR A 747 -22.72 -5.87 -3.39
N ALA A 748 -23.96 -6.34 -3.18
CA ALA A 748 -24.27 -7.61 -2.56
C ALA A 748 -25.55 -8.19 -3.17
N ILE A 749 -25.68 -9.49 -3.13
CA ILE A 749 -26.93 -10.18 -3.44
C ILE A 749 -27.34 -10.98 -2.20
N ASN A 750 -28.52 -10.67 -1.68
CA ASN A 750 -29.10 -11.31 -0.51
C ASN A 750 -30.28 -12.18 -0.93
N PHE A 751 -30.45 -13.31 -0.26
CA PHE A 751 -31.61 -14.17 -0.43
C PHE A 751 -32.59 -13.92 0.71
N GLN A 752 -33.82 -13.57 0.37
CA GLN A 752 -34.89 -13.33 1.34
C GLN A 752 -36.20 -13.98 0.88
N GLN A 753 -37.12 -14.22 1.79
CA GLN A 753 -38.46 -14.67 1.43
C GLN A 753 -39.14 -13.64 0.55
N ASP A 754 -39.90 -14.09 -0.46
CA ASP A 754 -40.77 -13.22 -1.25
C ASP A 754 -41.86 -12.65 -0.31
N PRO A 755 -42.01 -11.32 -0.20
CA PRO A 755 -43.02 -10.70 0.63
C PRO A 755 -44.48 -11.13 0.27
N ASN A 756 -44.69 -11.52 -0.99
CA ASN A 756 -45.99 -11.90 -1.50
C ASN A 756 -46.24 -13.42 -1.46
N ASP A 757 -45.20 -14.24 -1.37
CA ASP A 757 -45.26 -15.70 -1.31
C ASP A 757 -44.16 -16.25 -0.39
N PRO A 758 -44.47 -16.48 0.90
CA PRO A 758 -43.48 -16.99 1.86
C PRO A 758 -42.87 -18.35 1.49
N THR A 759 -43.48 -19.07 0.54
CA THR A 759 -42.93 -20.33 0.04
C THR A 759 -41.80 -20.15 -0.98
N LYS A 760 -41.57 -18.92 -1.47
CA LYS A 760 -40.54 -18.58 -2.43
C LYS A 760 -39.45 -17.77 -1.81
N MET A 761 -38.23 -17.93 -2.36
CA MET A 761 -37.07 -17.09 -2.08
C MET A 761 -36.77 -16.22 -3.30
N GLN A 762 -36.43 -14.98 -3.06
CA GLN A 762 -35.95 -14.06 -4.10
C GLN A 762 -34.52 -13.62 -3.83
N ALA A 763 -33.73 -13.46 -4.90
CA ALA A 763 -32.41 -12.85 -4.86
C ALA A 763 -32.56 -11.34 -5.04
N VAL A 764 -32.18 -10.57 -4.04
CA VAL A 764 -32.27 -9.10 -4.08
C VAL A 764 -30.87 -8.50 -4.18
N GLN A 765 -30.65 -7.77 -5.28
CA GLN A 765 -29.40 -7.05 -5.48
C GLN A 765 -29.41 -5.72 -4.77
N LEU A 766 -28.42 -5.50 -3.90
CA LEU A 766 -28.11 -4.21 -3.31
C LEU A 766 -27.08 -3.50 -4.21
N SER A 767 -27.36 -2.25 -4.58
CA SER A 767 -26.46 -1.36 -5.31
C SER A 767 -26.27 -0.06 -4.55
N LEU A 768 -25.03 0.40 -4.35
CA LEU A 768 -24.75 1.54 -3.48
C LEU A 768 -24.77 2.89 -4.23
N PHE A 769 -24.00 2.98 -5.32
CA PHE A 769 -23.77 4.24 -6.01
C PHE A 769 -24.24 4.16 -7.46
N ARG A 770 -25.29 4.92 -7.80
CA ARG A 770 -25.78 5.01 -9.17
C ARG A 770 -25.17 6.24 -9.85
N PHE A 771 -25.68 7.41 -9.59
CA PHE A 771 -25.21 8.68 -10.16
C PHE A 771 -24.87 9.62 -9.01
N VAL A 772 -23.57 9.96 -8.86
CA VAL A 772 -23.12 10.79 -7.74
C VAL A 772 -22.35 12.00 -8.25
N PRO A 773 -22.99 13.18 -8.31
CA PRO A 773 -22.30 14.43 -8.64
C PRO A 773 -21.50 14.93 -7.44
N ALA A 774 -20.41 15.62 -7.70
CA ALA A 774 -19.59 16.25 -6.67
C ALA A 774 -18.97 17.56 -7.15
N ILE A 775 -18.77 18.46 -6.21
CA ILE A 775 -18.09 19.74 -6.43
C ILE A 775 -17.11 19.99 -5.28
N THR A 776 -15.92 20.45 -5.60
CA THR A 776 -14.89 20.79 -4.62
C THR A 776 -14.19 22.09 -5.02
N TYR A 777 -14.07 23.01 -4.08
CA TYR A 777 -13.25 24.20 -4.22
C TYR A 777 -11.91 23.97 -3.54
N ASN A 778 -10.80 24.15 -4.26
CA ASN A 778 -9.44 24.03 -3.74
C ASN A 778 -8.74 25.38 -3.79
N PHE A 779 -7.86 25.62 -2.81
CA PHE A 779 -7.07 26.84 -2.72
C PHE A 779 -5.67 26.56 -2.20
N LYS A 780 -4.72 27.42 -2.56
CA LYS A 780 -3.34 27.41 -2.06
C LYS A 780 -2.83 28.85 -1.98
N PHE A 781 -2.23 29.18 -0.81
CA PHE A 781 -1.57 30.47 -0.54
C PHE A 781 -0.06 30.30 -0.43
#